data_f3a2638d20ca412973bc37a50d9f296e
#
_entry.id   f3a2638d20ca412973bc37a50d9f296e
#
_cell.length_a   1.000
_cell.length_b   1.000
_cell.length_c   1.000
_cell.angle_alpha   90.00
_cell.angle_beta   90.00
_cell.angle_gamma   90.00
#
_symmetry.space_group_name_H-M   'P 1'
#
loop_
_entity.id
_entity.type
_entity.pdbx_description
1 polymer ?
#
loop_
_entity_poly.entity_id
_entity_poly.type
_entity_poly.pdbx_seq_one_letter_code
_entity_poly.pdbx_strand_id
1 'polypeptide(L)'
;MDPALIDAEDKHRAQATSLRSPDFRRMVRLAWPHRRFVVVGLIASVVYGFLHSASVVGVLPVLKVMLADEGLHGWAYRTVAEDRLEAKFDTELGGSYELLADETGLAFRTVSDKSPLAVHSVQPGDRIIAIDGHPATPLKFLETITRANGRIELTVRPAARDGQLRPEPRTVTVKLIEPSLLKRLLRDAAGLVPPVTKRSDRVTALVYVLGFVVILVLLSNVARFVAQYFTALGILRSVMDLRRTLYSKVLRLPMDFFSQNTADIVSRFVQDALEIQRGLMSLFGKLLREPVKAAFLLAAALCLDARMTLTMLLVAPVAVVIFWSVGRKIRKANKRLLRTYGMMIGALSTTLAAIGVVKAYNAEHIERGRLWRIDRRTFKHQLKIAKLEAFLNPMLEVLGMVGIAAVSVWLGAQLIDERIEFEEFATLVAALGMLIDPLRKVADVYPRVMRSAAGARRIFSVIDAPAETELLEGAIDLPPPAEKIEFKNVTFTYPNAPEPAVNDVSVTVAKGETVAIVGPNGSGKTTLTKMLLRFHDPQVGQVLFDGVDIRRATLRSLRRQISLVSQDPVVFALTVAQNIAYGTRNADRDRIADAARRAYAEEFILEKADGYQELIGERGVTLSGGQRQRLCIARAIMRDAPILIFDEATSQVDSESEHKIQQSLAGLARDRTTFIIAHRLSTIRFASRIIVMDAGRILDTGTHEQLIERCPLYQALCQTQLAG
;
A
#
# COMPACT_ATOMS: atom_id res chain seq x y z
N MET A 1 -23.83 -25.40 -6.37
CA MET A 1 -22.38 -25.22 -6.58
C MET A 1 -21.65 -26.29 -5.79
N ASP A 2 -20.93 -27.17 -6.46
CA ASP A 2 -20.26 -28.33 -5.89
C ASP A 2 -19.21 -27.92 -4.85
N PRO A 3 -19.21 -28.48 -3.63
CA PRO A 3 -18.22 -28.20 -2.58
C PRO A 3 -16.77 -28.44 -3.02
N ALA A 4 -16.54 -29.39 -3.94
CA ALA A 4 -15.22 -29.70 -4.48
C ALA A 4 -14.67 -28.58 -5.39
N LEU A 5 -15.53 -27.91 -6.16
CA LEU A 5 -15.15 -26.74 -6.99
C LEU A 5 -14.80 -25.52 -6.12
N ILE A 6 -15.51 -25.33 -5.00
CA ILE A 6 -15.24 -24.26 -4.04
C ILE A 6 -13.90 -24.48 -3.34
N ASP A 7 -13.55 -25.71 -3.02
CA ASP A 7 -12.27 -26.05 -2.35
C ASP A 7 -11.08 -25.97 -3.31
N ALA A 8 -11.27 -26.30 -4.59
CA ALA A 8 -10.26 -26.14 -5.64
C ALA A 8 -10.00 -24.65 -5.96
N GLU A 9 -11.06 -23.83 -6.09
CA GLU A 9 -10.90 -22.37 -6.21
C GLU A 9 -10.26 -21.73 -4.96
N ASP A 10 -10.61 -22.20 -3.76
CA ASP A 10 -10.01 -21.70 -2.52
C ASP A 10 -8.53 -22.12 -2.39
N LYS A 11 -8.13 -23.29 -2.88
CA LYS A 11 -6.71 -23.72 -2.96
C LYS A 11 -5.93 -22.93 -4.01
N HIS A 12 -6.50 -22.72 -5.19
CA HIS A 12 -5.90 -21.84 -6.22
C HIS A 12 -5.76 -20.39 -5.74
N ARG A 13 -6.78 -19.84 -5.06
CA ARG A 13 -6.73 -18.51 -4.45
C ARG A 13 -5.72 -18.43 -3.30
N ALA A 14 -5.52 -19.50 -2.55
CA ALA A 14 -4.54 -19.52 -1.45
C ALA A 14 -3.10 -19.63 -1.94
N GLN A 15 -2.84 -20.43 -2.99
CA GLN A 15 -1.51 -20.50 -3.63
C GLN A 15 -1.15 -19.21 -4.34
N ALA A 16 -2.13 -18.54 -4.91
CA ALA A 16 -1.97 -17.29 -5.63
C ALA A 16 -1.74 -16.06 -4.72
N THR A 17 -2.06 -16.13 -3.42
CA THR A 17 -1.77 -15.10 -2.41
C THR A 17 -0.53 -15.40 -1.56
N SER A 18 0.32 -16.33 -1.98
CA SER A 18 1.58 -16.60 -1.28
C SER A 18 2.60 -15.49 -1.53
N LEU A 19 3.53 -15.26 -0.59
CA LEU A 19 4.68 -14.36 -0.76
C LEU A 19 5.59 -14.77 -1.93
N ARG A 20 5.40 -15.96 -2.50
CA ARG A 20 6.10 -16.48 -3.67
C ARG A 20 5.37 -16.17 -4.99
N SER A 21 4.17 -15.57 -4.95
CA SER A 21 3.39 -15.27 -6.17
C SER A 21 4.13 -14.25 -7.06
N PRO A 22 3.99 -14.35 -8.40
CA PRO A 22 4.58 -13.39 -9.32
C PRO A 22 4.07 -11.98 -9.07
N ASP A 23 2.79 -11.81 -8.71
CA ASP A 23 2.15 -10.54 -8.40
C ASP A 23 2.77 -9.87 -7.19
N PHE A 24 3.10 -10.64 -6.14
CA PHE A 24 3.81 -10.11 -4.98
C PHE A 24 5.21 -9.59 -5.36
N ARG A 25 5.97 -10.35 -6.14
CA ARG A 25 7.29 -9.89 -6.61
C ARG A 25 7.19 -8.64 -7.46
N ARG A 26 6.19 -8.58 -8.33
CA ARG A 26 5.90 -7.41 -9.17
C ARG A 26 5.52 -6.20 -8.32
N MET A 27 4.68 -6.39 -7.30
CA MET A 27 4.33 -5.35 -6.33
C MET A 27 5.56 -4.78 -5.62
N VAL A 28 6.48 -5.65 -5.17
CA VAL A 28 7.74 -5.20 -4.53
C VAL A 28 8.61 -4.44 -5.52
N ARG A 29 8.65 -4.86 -6.79
CA ARG A 29 9.40 -4.16 -7.86
C ARG A 29 8.87 -2.76 -8.17
N LEU A 30 7.63 -2.42 -7.81
CA LEU A 30 7.13 -1.04 -7.94
C LEU A 30 7.98 -0.02 -7.20
N ALA A 31 8.65 -0.43 -6.11
CA ALA A 31 9.55 0.45 -5.36
C ALA A 31 10.94 0.64 -6.03
N TRP A 32 11.27 -0.17 -7.05
CA TRP A 32 12.60 -0.17 -7.66
C TRP A 32 13.01 1.14 -8.34
N PRO A 33 12.15 1.85 -9.08
CA PRO A 33 12.48 3.15 -9.66
C PRO A 33 12.85 4.19 -8.59
N HIS A 34 12.26 4.05 -7.39
CA HIS A 34 12.47 4.95 -6.25
C HIS A 34 13.37 4.35 -5.16
N ARG A 35 14.17 3.30 -5.49
CA ARG A 35 15.02 2.55 -4.55
C ARG A 35 15.96 3.43 -3.72
N ARG A 36 16.46 4.54 -4.27
CA ARG A 36 17.33 5.47 -3.54
C ARG A 36 16.71 5.95 -2.22
N PHE A 37 15.41 6.25 -2.21
CA PHE A 37 14.72 6.69 -1.00
C PHE A 37 14.50 5.53 -0.02
N VAL A 38 14.16 4.35 -0.53
CA VAL A 38 14.00 3.13 0.29
C VAL A 38 15.32 2.73 0.92
N VAL A 39 16.43 2.81 0.19
CA VAL A 39 17.79 2.49 0.69
C VAL A 39 18.20 3.48 1.79
N VAL A 40 18.00 4.79 1.58
CA VAL A 40 18.25 5.79 2.65
C VAL A 40 17.42 5.47 3.90
N GLY A 41 16.14 5.15 3.72
CA GLY A 41 15.26 4.74 4.81
C GLY A 41 15.75 3.46 5.52
N LEU A 42 16.30 2.50 4.78
CA LEU A 42 16.86 1.27 5.33
C LEU A 42 18.14 1.54 6.13
N ILE A 43 19.08 2.31 5.58
CA ILE A 43 20.32 2.70 6.28
C ILE A 43 19.97 3.43 7.58
N ALA A 44 19.07 4.42 7.51
CA ALA A 44 18.59 5.13 8.69
C ALA A 44 17.90 4.20 9.71
N SER A 45 17.24 3.12 9.27
CA SER A 45 16.66 2.11 10.15
C SER A 45 17.72 1.29 10.89
N VAL A 46 18.85 0.99 10.24
CA VAL A 46 19.99 0.32 10.88
C VAL A 46 20.60 1.23 11.95
N VAL A 47 20.86 2.50 11.60
CA VAL A 47 21.37 3.50 12.54
C VAL A 47 20.41 3.69 13.72
N TYR A 48 19.11 3.77 13.46
CA TYR A 48 18.08 3.81 14.51
C TYR A 48 18.14 2.59 15.44
N GLY A 49 18.24 1.37 14.87
CA GLY A 49 18.32 0.14 15.66
C GLY A 49 19.52 0.13 16.59
N PHE A 50 20.68 0.52 16.09
CA PHE A 50 21.91 0.63 16.86
C PHE A 50 21.79 1.69 17.98
N LEU A 51 21.45 2.94 17.64
CA LEU A 51 21.34 4.02 18.63
C LEU A 51 20.27 3.75 19.69
N HIS A 52 19.15 3.14 19.30
CA HIS A 52 18.10 2.76 20.24
C HIS A 52 18.57 1.68 21.21
N SER A 53 19.29 0.66 20.73
CA SER A 53 19.85 -0.38 21.59
C SER A 53 20.93 0.18 22.52
N ALA A 54 21.78 1.06 22.00
CA ALA A 54 22.78 1.77 22.81
C ALA A 54 22.12 2.61 23.92
N SER A 55 21.01 3.28 23.64
CA SER A 55 20.26 4.07 24.65
C SER A 55 19.64 3.19 25.74
N VAL A 56 19.25 1.94 25.41
CA VAL A 56 18.73 0.98 26.38
C VAL A 56 19.86 0.46 27.30
N VAL A 57 20.98 0.08 26.68
CA VAL A 57 22.17 -0.35 27.44
C VAL A 57 22.72 0.79 28.29
N GLY A 58 22.52 2.04 27.89
CA GLY A 58 22.84 3.24 28.68
C GLY A 58 22.16 3.33 30.05
N VAL A 59 21.13 2.50 30.30
CA VAL A 59 20.55 2.33 31.65
C VAL A 59 21.58 1.74 32.64
N LEU A 60 22.46 0.84 32.19
CA LEU A 60 23.47 0.23 33.06
C LEU A 60 24.43 1.25 33.70
N PRO A 61 25.08 2.17 32.93
CA PRO A 61 25.88 3.23 33.54
C PRO A 61 25.09 4.10 34.53
N VAL A 62 23.80 4.37 34.27
CA VAL A 62 22.94 5.15 35.19
C VAL A 62 22.80 4.40 36.52
N LEU A 63 22.46 3.11 36.46
CA LEU A 63 22.35 2.27 37.68
C LEU A 63 23.69 2.16 38.42
N LYS A 64 24.78 2.01 37.69
CA LYS A 64 26.13 1.96 38.30
C LYS A 64 26.51 3.24 39.03
N VAL A 65 26.15 4.41 38.48
CA VAL A 65 26.38 5.70 39.21
C VAL A 65 25.50 5.82 40.45
N MET A 66 24.27 5.32 40.39
CA MET A 66 23.28 5.46 41.48
C MET A 66 23.46 4.46 42.60
N LEU A 67 23.68 3.18 42.27
CA LEU A 67 23.56 2.08 43.21
C LEU A 67 24.93 1.47 43.60
N ALA A 68 25.88 1.40 42.67
CA ALA A 68 27.15 0.78 42.94
C ALA A 68 28.08 1.68 43.77
N ASP A 69 28.69 1.14 44.82
CA ASP A 69 29.63 1.88 45.67
C ASP A 69 30.92 2.23 44.93
N GLU A 70 31.36 1.40 43.99
CA GLU A 70 32.52 1.64 43.13
C GLU A 70 32.30 2.72 42.07
N GLY A 71 31.04 3.09 41.80
CA GLY A 71 30.67 4.06 40.78
C GLY A 71 30.96 3.59 39.33
N LEU A 72 30.78 4.49 38.35
CA LEU A 72 30.98 4.19 36.93
C LEU A 72 32.44 3.87 36.58
N HIS A 73 33.40 4.63 37.16
CA HIS A 73 34.83 4.44 36.88
C HIS A 73 35.34 3.14 37.48
N GLY A 74 35.01 2.86 38.77
CA GLY A 74 35.38 1.63 39.41
C GLY A 74 34.89 0.41 38.66
N TRP A 75 33.63 0.40 38.28
CA TRP A 75 33.04 -0.65 37.46
C TRP A 75 33.73 -0.81 36.09
N ALA A 76 33.95 0.28 35.35
CA ALA A 76 34.57 0.22 34.02
C ALA A 76 36.03 -0.28 34.11
N TYR A 77 36.82 0.25 35.05
CA TYR A 77 38.20 -0.16 35.25
C TYR A 77 38.30 -1.58 35.75
N ARG A 78 37.42 -2.00 36.67
CA ARG A 78 37.35 -3.38 37.15
C ARG A 78 37.05 -4.36 36.02
N THR A 79 36.03 -4.06 35.22
CA THR A 79 35.62 -4.90 34.08
C THR A 79 36.75 -5.09 33.07
N VAL A 80 37.53 -4.06 32.82
CA VAL A 80 38.69 -4.12 31.90
C VAL A 80 39.87 -4.83 32.54
N ALA A 81 40.15 -4.59 33.84
CA ALA A 81 41.24 -5.23 34.57
C ALA A 81 41.00 -6.74 34.74
N GLU A 82 39.79 -7.15 35.08
CA GLU A 82 39.37 -8.56 35.16
C GLU A 82 39.56 -9.30 33.83
N ASP A 83 39.24 -8.66 32.71
CA ASP A 83 39.48 -9.24 31.39
C ASP A 83 40.96 -9.40 31.04
N ARG A 84 41.75 -8.40 31.40
CA ARG A 84 43.20 -8.40 31.14
C ARG A 84 43.97 -9.42 31.98
N LEU A 85 43.44 -9.77 33.16
CA LEU A 85 44.06 -10.73 34.09
C LEU A 85 43.37 -12.09 34.07
N GLU A 86 42.22 -12.23 33.38
CA GLU A 86 41.33 -13.41 33.46
C GLU A 86 41.07 -13.84 34.91
N ALA A 87 40.84 -12.86 35.78
CA ALA A 87 40.59 -13.05 37.20
C ALA A 87 39.47 -12.10 37.64
N LYS A 88 38.65 -12.48 38.62
CA LYS A 88 37.63 -11.60 39.21
C LYS A 88 38.11 -11.09 40.55
N PHE A 89 37.86 -9.79 40.80
CA PHE A 89 38.16 -9.15 42.07
C PHE A 89 36.97 -9.25 43.03
N ASP A 90 37.24 -9.16 44.32
CA ASP A 90 36.25 -9.06 45.36
C ASP A 90 35.65 -7.64 45.37
N THR A 91 34.32 -7.55 45.39
CA THR A 91 33.58 -6.29 45.26
C THR A 91 33.33 -5.58 46.59
N GLU A 92 33.71 -6.14 47.73
CA GLU A 92 33.67 -5.45 49.02
C GLU A 92 34.72 -4.31 49.09
N LEU A 93 34.60 -3.37 48.18
CA LEU A 93 35.16 -2.05 48.28
C LEU A 93 34.26 -1.31 49.26
N GLY A 94 34.61 -1.35 50.57
CA GLY A 94 33.82 -0.68 51.60
C GLY A 94 33.48 0.76 51.23
N GLY A 95 32.26 1.16 51.50
CA GLY A 95 31.50 2.32 51.01
C GLY A 95 32.06 3.71 51.24
N SER A 96 33.35 3.93 51.19
CA SER A 96 33.95 5.25 51.11
C SER A 96 35.21 5.22 50.25
N TYR A 97 35.28 6.16 49.33
CA TYR A 97 36.50 6.52 48.61
C TYR A 97 37.60 7.06 49.56
N GLU A 98 37.26 7.30 50.81
CA GLU A 98 38.19 7.54 51.93
C GLU A 98 38.66 6.21 52.51
N LEU A 99 39.72 5.74 51.97
CA LEU A 99 40.31 4.49 52.37
C LEU A 99 40.85 4.50 53.80
N LEU A 100 40.37 3.51 54.49
CA LEU A 100 41.04 2.98 55.66
C LEU A 100 42.50 2.63 55.32
N ALA A 101 43.43 3.35 55.89
CA ALA A 101 44.84 3.37 55.53
C ALA A 101 45.60 2.10 55.88
N ASP A 102 45.03 1.09 56.55
CA ASP A 102 45.79 0.02 57.20
C ASP A 102 45.60 -1.42 56.67
N GLU A 103 44.66 -1.73 55.83
CA GLU A 103 44.56 -3.08 55.18
C GLU A 103 44.17 -3.00 53.69
N THR A 104 44.99 -2.33 52.97
CA THR A 104 44.69 -1.97 51.57
C THR A 104 45.28 -2.98 50.62
N GLY A 105 44.41 -3.67 49.94
CA GLY A 105 44.75 -4.53 48.82
C GLY A 105 43.47 -4.99 48.09
N LEU A 106 43.54 -5.18 46.80
CA LEU A 106 42.45 -5.70 46.01
C LEU A 106 42.50 -7.24 46.03
N ALA A 107 41.50 -7.89 46.64
CA ALA A 107 41.45 -9.34 46.76
C ALA A 107 40.97 -10.00 45.45
N PHE A 108 41.55 -11.15 45.10
CA PHE A 108 41.06 -11.99 44.02
C PHE A 108 39.91 -12.89 44.53
N ARG A 109 38.73 -12.78 43.90
CA ARG A 109 37.59 -13.67 44.17
C ARG A 109 37.74 -15.01 43.45
N THR A 110 38.11 -14.95 42.14
CA THR A 110 38.37 -16.14 41.33
C THR A 110 39.54 -15.87 40.39
N VAL A 111 40.37 -16.89 40.14
CA VAL A 111 41.43 -16.85 39.12
C VAL A 111 41.17 -17.99 38.15
N SER A 112 41.10 -17.71 36.87
CA SER A 112 40.89 -18.72 35.82
C SER A 112 42.17 -19.54 35.62
N ASP A 113 42.03 -20.81 35.27
CA ASP A 113 43.18 -21.66 34.88
C ASP A 113 43.98 -21.11 33.69
N LYS A 114 43.36 -20.26 32.89
CA LYS A 114 43.96 -19.56 31.71
C LYS A 114 44.59 -18.23 32.13
N SER A 115 44.37 -17.77 33.32
CA SER A 115 44.89 -16.48 33.79
C SER A 115 46.42 -16.43 33.76
N PRO A 116 46.98 -15.32 33.32
CA PRO A 116 48.43 -15.09 33.47
C PRO A 116 48.92 -15.17 34.92
N LEU A 117 48.01 -15.04 35.88
CA LEU A 117 48.25 -15.16 37.31
C LEU A 117 48.39 -16.63 37.77
N ALA A 118 47.74 -17.56 37.09
CA ALA A 118 47.77 -18.99 37.45
C ALA A 118 49.17 -19.58 37.34
N VAL A 119 49.99 -19.13 36.38
CA VAL A 119 51.40 -19.51 36.23
C VAL A 119 52.22 -19.20 37.47
N HIS A 120 51.83 -18.17 38.21
CA HIS A 120 52.51 -17.70 39.42
C HIS A 120 51.83 -18.20 40.71
N SER A 121 50.97 -19.23 40.62
CA SER A 121 50.29 -19.86 41.79
C SER A 121 49.49 -18.85 42.64
N VAL A 122 48.91 -17.81 42.02
CA VAL A 122 47.99 -16.89 42.70
C VAL A 122 46.65 -17.58 42.82
N GLN A 123 46.06 -17.54 44.03
CA GLN A 123 44.84 -18.24 44.38
C GLN A 123 43.73 -17.27 44.81
N PRO A 124 42.44 -17.67 44.74
CA PRO A 124 41.35 -16.92 45.34
C PRO A 124 41.63 -16.58 46.80
N GLY A 125 41.38 -15.33 47.19
CA GLY A 125 41.65 -14.77 48.50
C GLY A 125 43.00 -14.05 48.62
N ASP A 126 43.97 -14.27 47.71
CA ASP A 126 45.19 -13.49 47.63
C ASP A 126 44.89 -12.01 47.32
N ARG A 127 45.71 -11.07 47.82
CA ARG A 127 45.49 -9.62 47.68
C ARG A 127 46.66 -8.93 46.97
N ILE A 128 46.36 -8.04 46.03
CA ILE A 128 47.34 -7.12 45.44
C ILE A 128 47.55 -5.98 46.42
N ILE A 129 48.78 -5.76 46.88
CA ILE A 129 49.11 -4.69 47.82
C ILE A 129 49.95 -3.57 47.22
N ALA A 130 50.67 -3.81 46.11
CA ALA A 130 51.42 -2.82 45.39
C ALA A 130 51.50 -3.18 43.89
N ILE A 131 51.66 -2.17 43.05
CA ILE A 131 51.91 -2.29 41.62
C ILE A 131 53.18 -1.49 41.31
N ASP A 132 54.12 -2.11 40.58
CA ASP A 132 55.38 -1.50 40.21
C ASP A 132 56.13 -0.88 41.45
N GLY A 133 56.02 -1.56 42.59
CA GLY A 133 56.62 -1.14 43.85
C GLY A 133 55.89 -0.02 44.61
N HIS A 134 54.77 0.49 44.07
CA HIS A 134 54.05 1.57 44.73
C HIS A 134 52.73 1.06 45.35
N PRO A 135 52.47 1.25 46.61
CA PRO A 135 51.17 0.99 47.22
C PRO A 135 50.13 1.98 46.67
N ALA A 136 48.95 1.51 46.35
CA ALA A 136 47.90 2.35 45.80
C ALA A 136 46.51 1.93 46.30
N THR A 137 45.55 2.81 46.14
CA THR A 137 44.13 2.55 46.43
C THR A 137 43.56 1.54 45.45
N PRO A 138 42.54 0.74 45.81
CA PRO A 138 41.92 -0.21 44.88
C PRO A 138 41.55 0.38 43.54
N LEU A 139 40.97 1.59 43.52
CA LEU A 139 40.62 2.28 42.27
C LEU A 139 41.87 2.59 41.43
N LYS A 140 42.95 3.03 42.05
CA LYS A 140 44.21 3.35 41.39
C LYS A 140 44.91 2.08 40.87
N PHE A 141 44.78 0.94 41.58
CA PHE A 141 45.21 -0.37 41.09
C PHE A 141 44.46 -0.73 39.78
N LEU A 142 43.13 -0.65 39.80
CA LEU A 142 42.32 -0.95 38.64
C LEU A 142 42.63 -0.01 37.44
N GLU A 143 42.81 1.27 37.68
CA GLU A 143 43.23 2.25 36.68
C GLU A 143 44.60 1.92 36.09
N THR A 144 45.58 1.62 36.92
CA THR A 144 46.94 1.27 36.49
C THR A 144 46.95 0.00 35.65
N ILE A 145 46.30 -1.08 36.11
CA ILE A 145 46.15 -2.33 35.33
C ILE A 145 45.44 -2.06 33.99
N THR A 146 44.44 -1.21 34.00
CA THR A 146 43.66 -0.90 32.79
C THR A 146 44.46 -0.11 31.75
N ARG A 147 45.38 0.78 32.17
CA ARG A 147 46.19 1.64 31.31
C ARG A 147 47.56 1.08 30.96
N ALA A 148 48.08 0.11 31.73
CA ALA A 148 49.40 -0.46 31.53
C ALA A 148 49.53 -1.13 30.14
N ASN A 149 50.70 -1.03 29.52
CA ASN A 149 51.03 -1.67 28.26
C ASN A 149 51.97 -2.85 28.47
N GLY A 150 51.53 -4.05 28.17
CA GLY A 150 52.38 -5.24 28.09
C GLY A 150 52.55 -5.99 29.43
N ARG A 151 53.55 -5.67 30.23
CA ARG A 151 53.87 -6.36 31.50
C ARG A 151 53.71 -5.41 32.67
N ILE A 152 53.33 -5.96 33.85
CA ILE A 152 53.16 -5.22 35.08
C ILE A 152 53.68 -6.04 36.25
N GLU A 153 54.29 -5.40 37.22
CA GLU A 153 54.75 -6.05 38.44
C GLU A 153 53.70 -5.90 39.54
N LEU A 154 53.16 -7.03 39.99
CA LEU A 154 52.14 -7.08 41.05
C LEU A 154 52.78 -7.61 42.32
N THR A 155 52.74 -6.88 43.44
CA THR A 155 53.10 -7.44 44.75
C THR A 155 51.84 -8.05 45.38
N VAL A 156 51.82 -9.37 45.48
CA VAL A 156 50.66 -10.13 45.92
C VAL A 156 50.98 -10.70 47.34
N ARG A 157 50.05 -10.49 48.28
CA ARG A 157 50.08 -11.09 49.59
C ARG A 157 49.14 -12.29 49.59
N PRO A 158 49.62 -13.51 49.84
CA PRO A 158 48.75 -14.67 49.88
C PRO A 158 47.78 -14.59 51.07
N ALA A 159 46.60 -15.22 50.93
CA ALA A 159 45.62 -15.31 51.99
C ALA A 159 46.14 -16.14 53.18
N ALA A 160 45.87 -15.67 54.38
CA ALA A 160 46.18 -16.46 55.58
C ALA A 160 45.29 -17.72 55.61
N ARG A 161 45.88 -18.89 55.71
CA ARG A 161 45.19 -20.18 55.91
C ARG A 161 45.25 -20.57 57.40
N ASP A 162 44.21 -21.29 57.86
CA ASP A 162 44.04 -21.64 59.28
C ASP A 162 45.35 -22.11 59.96
N GLY A 163 45.78 -21.35 60.97
CA GLY A 163 46.90 -21.67 61.83
C GLY A 163 48.30 -21.31 61.33
N GLN A 164 48.48 -20.63 60.21
CA GLN A 164 49.77 -20.18 59.68
C GLN A 164 49.99 -18.67 59.88
N LEU A 165 51.23 -18.27 60.22
CA LEU A 165 51.66 -16.86 60.17
C LEU A 165 51.40 -16.27 58.79
N ARG A 166 50.95 -15.01 58.77
CA ARG A 166 50.70 -14.30 57.51
C ARG A 166 51.89 -14.41 56.54
N PRO A 167 51.73 -15.00 55.32
CA PRO A 167 52.87 -15.21 54.45
C PRO A 167 53.45 -13.85 53.95
N GLU A 168 54.75 -13.82 53.67
CA GLU A 168 55.43 -12.64 53.15
C GLU A 168 54.89 -12.28 51.74
N PRO A 169 54.78 -10.97 51.42
CA PRO A 169 54.40 -10.51 50.09
C PRO A 169 55.44 -10.99 49.06
N ARG A 170 54.94 -11.42 47.87
CA ARG A 170 55.79 -11.83 46.76
C ARG A 170 55.47 -10.95 45.51
N THR A 171 56.53 -10.59 44.78
CA THR A 171 56.39 -9.83 43.53
C THR A 171 56.28 -10.77 42.32
N VAL A 172 55.31 -10.54 41.50
CA VAL A 172 54.96 -11.38 40.32
C VAL A 172 54.89 -10.51 39.13
N THR A 173 55.69 -10.81 38.09
CA THR A 173 55.57 -10.09 36.80
C THR A 173 54.53 -10.75 35.88
N VAL A 174 53.48 -10.08 35.61
CA VAL A 174 52.34 -10.61 34.85
C VAL A 174 52.28 -9.95 33.47
N LYS A 175 52.10 -10.76 32.42
CA LYS A 175 51.84 -10.26 31.06
C LYS A 175 50.34 -10.05 30.92
N LEU A 176 49.92 -8.81 30.71
CA LEU A 176 48.51 -8.44 30.55
C LEU A 176 47.97 -8.84 29.17
N ILE A 177 46.76 -9.34 29.12
CA ILE A 177 46.05 -9.65 27.89
C ILE A 177 45.53 -8.33 27.30
N GLU A 178 45.53 -8.19 25.96
CA GLU A 178 44.96 -7.02 25.33
C GLU A 178 43.44 -7.01 25.47
N PRO A 179 42.84 -5.92 25.97
CA PRO A 179 41.40 -5.84 26.14
C PRO A 179 40.69 -5.83 24.80
N SER A 180 39.49 -6.45 24.72
CA SER A 180 38.63 -6.42 23.52
C SER A 180 38.27 -4.98 23.14
N LEU A 181 37.93 -4.77 21.87
CA LEU A 181 37.55 -3.44 21.34
C LEU A 181 36.42 -2.82 22.17
N LEU A 182 35.44 -3.62 22.55
CA LEU A 182 34.28 -3.17 23.34
C LEU A 182 34.72 -2.68 24.75
N LYS A 183 35.67 -3.34 25.38
CA LYS A 183 36.21 -2.96 26.71
C LYS A 183 37.10 -1.72 26.64
N ARG A 184 37.84 -1.55 25.54
CA ARG A 184 38.55 -0.28 25.26
C ARG A 184 37.56 0.88 25.15
N LEU A 185 36.49 0.72 24.37
CA LEU A 185 35.43 1.75 24.23
C LEU A 185 34.74 2.03 25.58
N LEU A 186 34.50 1.02 26.40
CA LEU A 186 33.93 1.19 27.76
C LEU A 186 34.82 2.06 28.64
N ARG A 187 36.14 1.76 28.69
CA ARG A 187 37.13 2.56 29.39
C ARG A 187 37.14 4.01 28.95
N ASP A 188 37.23 4.21 27.64
CA ASP A 188 37.34 5.54 27.06
C ASP A 188 36.07 6.34 27.28
N ALA A 189 34.88 5.71 27.18
CA ALA A 189 33.59 6.33 27.49
C ALA A 189 33.48 6.70 29.01
N ALA A 190 33.93 5.84 29.91
CA ALA A 190 33.96 6.16 31.35
C ALA A 190 34.84 7.37 31.63
N GLY A 191 35.95 7.55 30.90
CA GLY A 191 36.82 8.71 31.01
C GLY A 191 36.22 10.04 30.60
N LEU A 192 35.08 10.06 29.88
CA LEU A 192 34.34 11.28 29.54
C LEU A 192 33.47 11.81 30.70
N VAL A 193 33.23 10.99 31.70
CA VAL A 193 32.44 11.37 32.88
C VAL A 193 33.40 11.84 33.98
N PRO A 194 33.10 12.90 34.74
CA PRO A 194 33.93 13.31 35.85
C PRO A 194 34.08 12.19 36.91
N PRO A 195 35.28 11.99 37.49
CA PRO A 195 35.48 10.98 38.52
C PRO A 195 34.69 11.32 39.80
N VAL A 196 34.10 10.33 40.40
CA VAL A 196 33.33 10.49 41.66
C VAL A 196 34.29 10.32 42.82
N THR A 197 34.65 11.42 43.48
CA THR A 197 35.51 11.43 44.68
C THR A 197 34.72 11.71 45.95
N LYS A 198 33.60 12.40 45.85
CA LYS A 198 32.69 12.75 46.94
C LYS A 198 31.27 12.36 46.62
N ARG A 199 30.41 12.25 47.62
CA ARG A 199 28.99 11.94 47.44
C ARG A 199 28.26 12.97 46.55
N SER A 200 28.66 14.25 46.61
CA SER A 200 28.16 15.33 45.73
C SER A 200 28.47 15.08 44.24
N ASP A 201 29.61 14.44 43.95
CA ASP A 201 30.07 14.22 42.58
C ASP A 201 29.22 13.17 41.84
N ARG A 202 28.52 12.29 42.60
CA ARG A 202 27.58 11.30 42.03
C ARG A 202 26.47 12.00 41.24
N VAL A 203 25.93 13.13 41.73
CA VAL A 203 24.89 13.89 41.02
C VAL A 203 25.45 14.47 39.74
N THR A 204 26.65 15.01 39.75
CA THR A 204 27.32 15.53 38.56
C THR A 204 27.55 14.42 37.53
N ALA A 205 28.11 13.28 37.94
CA ALA A 205 28.30 12.12 37.08
C ALA A 205 26.96 11.63 36.47
N LEU A 206 25.90 11.60 37.29
CA LEU A 206 24.55 11.22 36.83
C LEU A 206 24.04 12.17 35.77
N VAL A 207 24.23 13.49 35.91
CA VAL A 207 23.82 14.49 34.92
C VAL A 207 24.55 14.26 33.60
N TYR A 208 25.85 13.97 33.61
CA TYR A 208 26.61 13.65 32.39
C TYR A 208 26.11 12.39 31.71
N VAL A 209 25.91 11.30 32.48
CA VAL A 209 25.42 10.02 31.93
C VAL A 209 24.00 10.15 31.37
N LEU A 210 23.07 10.79 32.09
CA LEU A 210 21.72 11.04 31.62
C LEU A 210 21.71 11.96 30.40
N GLY A 211 22.54 13.03 30.40
CA GLY A 211 22.70 13.90 29.24
C GLY A 211 23.14 13.13 28.01
N PHE A 212 24.10 12.20 28.15
CA PHE A 212 24.54 11.35 27.05
C PHE A 212 23.42 10.41 26.58
N VAL A 213 22.67 9.79 27.48
CA VAL A 213 21.52 8.94 27.14
C VAL A 213 20.45 9.74 26.41
N VAL A 214 20.14 10.96 26.85
CA VAL A 214 19.18 11.85 26.18
C VAL A 214 19.63 12.20 24.78
N ILE A 215 20.93 12.48 24.57
CA ILE A 215 21.49 12.73 23.23
C ILE A 215 21.32 11.49 22.34
N LEU A 216 21.63 10.28 22.86
CA LEU A 216 21.41 9.05 22.10
C LEU A 216 19.93 8.85 21.71
N VAL A 217 19.01 9.13 22.66
CA VAL A 217 17.57 9.06 22.40
C VAL A 217 17.15 10.07 21.32
N LEU A 218 17.65 11.30 21.40
CA LEU A 218 17.37 12.33 20.39
C LEU A 218 17.87 11.90 19.00
N LEU A 219 19.14 11.47 18.92
CA LEU A 219 19.73 10.98 17.66
C LEU A 219 18.98 9.76 17.10
N SER A 220 18.59 8.83 17.98
CA SER A 220 17.80 7.67 17.57
C SER A 220 16.45 8.08 16.98
N ASN A 221 15.75 9.06 17.58
CA ASN A 221 14.48 9.56 17.08
C ASN A 221 14.63 10.34 15.76
N VAL A 222 15.71 11.09 15.57
CA VAL A 222 16.03 11.71 14.27
C VAL A 222 16.26 10.63 13.22
N ALA A 223 17.05 9.61 13.50
CA ALA A 223 17.28 8.49 12.59
C ALA A 223 15.95 7.75 12.27
N ARG A 224 15.08 7.56 13.26
CA ARG A 224 13.74 6.99 13.08
C ARG A 224 12.86 7.87 12.16
N PHE A 225 12.88 9.17 12.35
CA PHE A 225 12.15 10.11 11.49
C PHE A 225 12.64 10.01 10.04
N VAL A 226 13.96 10.10 9.83
CA VAL A 226 14.57 9.96 8.50
C VAL A 226 14.18 8.64 7.86
N ALA A 227 14.28 7.52 8.60
CA ALA A 227 13.90 6.20 8.12
C ALA A 227 12.44 6.14 7.66
N GLN A 228 11.52 6.69 8.44
CA GLN A 228 10.08 6.68 8.13
C GLN A 228 9.76 7.61 6.96
N TYR A 229 10.31 8.82 6.95
CA TYR A 229 10.06 9.83 5.92
C TYR A 229 10.52 9.37 4.54
N PHE A 230 11.78 8.93 4.42
CA PHE A 230 12.32 8.51 3.13
C PHE A 230 11.67 7.22 2.60
N THR A 231 11.38 6.27 3.48
CA THR A 231 10.60 5.07 3.08
C THR A 231 9.22 5.46 2.58
N ALA A 232 8.50 6.33 3.29
CA ALA A 232 7.19 6.80 2.88
C ALA A 232 7.24 7.55 1.54
N LEU A 233 8.22 8.45 1.36
CA LEU A 233 8.41 9.21 0.12
C LEU A 233 8.63 8.30 -1.09
N GLY A 234 9.48 7.28 -0.96
CA GLY A 234 9.72 6.30 -2.02
C GLY A 234 8.46 5.52 -2.41
N ILE A 235 7.70 5.06 -1.41
CA ILE A 235 6.48 4.28 -1.62
C ILE A 235 5.35 5.12 -2.20
N LEU A 236 5.13 6.35 -1.70
CA LEU A 236 4.10 7.25 -2.22
C LEU A 236 4.33 7.57 -3.70
N ARG A 237 5.59 7.82 -4.11
CA ARG A 237 5.95 8.02 -5.52
C ARG A 237 5.67 6.76 -6.35
N SER A 238 6.02 5.58 -5.85
CA SER A 238 5.77 4.31 -6.53
C SER A 238 4.27 4.06 -6.77
N VAL A 239 3.43 4.40 -5.78
CA VAL A 239 1.96 4.25 -5.91
C VAL A 239 1.38 5.31 -6.84
N MET A 240 1.93 6.53 -6.85
CA MET A 240 1.55 7.56 -7.82
C MET A 240 1.83 7.10 -9.27
N ASP A 241 3.00 6.53 -9.52
CA ASP A 241 3.36 6.00 -10.84
C ASP A 241 2.48 4.80 -11.24
N LEU A 242 2.16 3.92 -10.29
CA LEU A 242 1.20 2.84 -10.49
C LEU A 242 -0.17 3.35 -10.92
N ARG A 243 -0.69 4.38 -10.23
CA ARG A 243 -1.97 5.00 -10.59
C ARG A 243 -1.96 5.62 -11.98
N ARG A 244 -0.87 6.31 -12.35
CA ARG A 244 -0.69 6.87 -13.68
C ARG A 244 -0.69 5.78 -14.77
N THR A 245 0.05 4.71 -14.53
CA THR A 245 0.10 3.55 -15.44
C THR A 245 -1.27 2.89 -15.57
N LEU A 246 -1.95 2.66 -14.45
CA LEU A 246 -3.31 2.11 -14.44
C LEU A 246 -4.28 2.99 -15.23
N TYR A 247 -4.25 4.32 -15.00
CA TYR A 247 -5.12 5.26 -15.71
C TYR A 247 -4.87 5.26 -17.23
N SER A 248 -3.60 5.35 -17.62
CA SER A 248 -3.22 5.28 -19.03
C SER A 248 -3.67 3.98 -19.68
N LYS A 249 -3.62 2.86 -18.96
CA LYS A 249 -4.08 1.57 -19.46
C LYS A 249 -5.60 1.50 -19.56
N VAL A 250 -6.31 1.96 -18.53
CA VAL A 250 -7.79 2.00 -18.54
C VAL A 250 -8.32 2.77 -19.74
N LEU A 251 -7.70 3.90 -20.10
CA LEU A 251 -8.11 4.70 -21.27
C LEU A 251 -7.90 3.98 -22.63
N ARG A 252 -7.17 2.86 -22.64
CA ARG A 252 -6.89 2.07 -23.86
C ARG A 252 -7.57 0.70 -23.86
N LEU A 253 -8.38 0.39 -22.85
CA LEU A 253 -9.11 -0.87 -22.81
C LEU A 253 -10.31 -0.87 -23.77
N PRO A 254 -10.65 -2.03 -24.36
CA PRO A 254 -11.81 -2.16 -25.25
C PRO A 254 -13.12 -1.90 -24.49
N MET A 255 -14.14 -1.44 -25.21
CA MET A 255 -15.45 -1.10 -24.64
C MET A 255 -16.12 -2.25 -23.88
N ASP A 256 -15.90 -3.49 -24.29
CA ASP A 256 -16.45 -4.68 -23.63
C ASP A 256 -16.00 -4.80 -22.18
N PHE A 257 -14.82 -4.29 -21.86
CA PHE A 257 -14.29 -4.28 -20.49
C PHE A 257 -15.13 -3.40 -19.56
N PHE A 258 -15.70 -2.32 -20.07
CA PHE A 258 -16.51 -1.36 -19.30
C PHE A 258 -17.98 -1.78 -19.14
N SER A 259 -18.47 -2.69 -19.97
CA SER A 259 -19.86 -3.17 -19.90
C SER A 259 -20.17 -3.94 -18.62
N GLN A 260 -19.15 -4.53 -17.98
CA GLN A 260 -19.34 -5.44 -16.86
C GLN A 260 -19.23 -4.80 -15.47
N ASN A 261 -18.44 -3.73 -15.22
CA ASN A 261 -18.34 -3.14 -13.87
C ASN A 261 -17.47 -1.87 -13.79
N THR A 262 -18.02 -0.73 -14.12
CA THR A 262 -17.32 0.56 -13.92
C THR A 262 -16.98 0.84 -12.45
N ALA A 263 -17.86 0.44 -11.51
CA ALA A 263 -17.64 0.59 -10.07
C ALA A 263 -16.44 -0.22 -9.56
N ASP A 264 -16.18 -1.39 -10.13
CA ASP A 264 -15.01 -2.21 -9.77
C ASP A 264 -13.69 -1.54 -10.18
N ILE A 265 -13.65 -0.88 -11.34
CA ILE A 265 -12.47 -0.12 -11.80
C ILE A 265 -12.16 1.02 -10.84
N VAL A 266 -13.19 1.79 -10.41
CA VAL A 266 -13.02 2.87 -9.43
C VAL A 266 -12.49 2.33 -8.10
N SER A 267 -13.02 1.20 -7.63
CA SER A 267 -12.55 0.53 -6.42
C SER A 267 -11.08 0.13 -6.51
N ARG A 268 -10.63 -0.41 -7.66
CA ARG A 268 -9.21 -0.77 -7.89
C ARG A 268 -8.30 0.46 -7.86
N PHE A 269 -8.78 1.57 -8.40
CA PHE A 269 -8.04 2.84 -8.44
C PHE A 269 -7.79 3.43 -7.06
N VAL A 270 -8.80 3.37 -6.18
CA VAL A 270 -8.77 4.01 -4.86
C VAL A 270 -8.36 3.00 -3.78
N GLN A 271 -9.15 1.94 -3.59
CA GLN A 271 -8.98 1.02 -2.47
C GLN A 271 -7.80 0.07 -2.65
N ASP A 272 -7.67 -0.57 -3.82
CA ASP A 272 -6.57 -1.52 -4.04
C ASP A 272 -5.21 -0.82 -4.08
N ALA A 273 -5.12 0.36 -4.68
CA ALA A 273 -3.91 1.17 -4.65
C ALA A 273 -3.53 1.60 -3.22
N LEU A 274 -4.53 1.92 -2.37
CA LEU A 274 -4.29 2.23 -0.96
C LEU A 274 -3.84 1.00 -0.16
N GLU A 275 -4.38 -0.18 -0.44
CA GLU A 275 -3.92 -1.43 0.19
C GLU A 275 -2.49 -1.79 -0.23
N ILE A 276 -2.10 -1.57 -1.50
CA ILE A 276 -0.72 -1.71 -1.95
C ILE A 276 0.20 -0.74 -1.20
N GLN A 277 -0.20 0.51 -1.07
CA GLN A 277 0.56 1.51 -0.30
C GLN A 277 0.79 1.06 1.14
N ARG A 278 -0.27 0.63 1.84
CA ARG A 278 -0.20 0.14 3.23
C ARG A 278 0.69 -1.10 3.36
N GLY A 279 0.60 -2.02 2.40
CA GLY A 279 1.43 -3.22 2.36
C GLY A 279 2.91 -2.92 2.15
N LEU A 280 3.23 -2.08 1.18
CA LEU A 280 4.62 -1.66 0.91
C LEU A 280 5.21 -0.87 2.10
N MET A 281 4.43 0.03 2.72
CA MET A 281 4.85 0.74 3.94
C MET A 281 5.10 -0.23 5.11
N SER A 282 4.29 -1.28 5.23
CA SER A 282 4.50 -2.30 6.26
C SER A 282 5.73 -3.17 5.95
N LEU A 283 5.93 -3.52 4.68
CA LEU A 283 7.06 -4.33 4.23
C LEU A 283 8.40 -3.60 4.40
N PHE A 284 8.55 -2.43 3.78
CA PHE A 284 9.82 -1.68 3.81
C PHE A 284 10.02 -0.86 5.08
N GLY A 285 8.96 -0.47 5.77
CA GLY A 285 9.04 0.26 7.02
C GLY A 285 9.18 -0.66 8.24
N LYS A 286 8.18 -1.50 8.49
CA LYS A 286 8.14 -2.30 9.73
C LYS A 286 8.92 -3.60 9.64
N LEU A 287 8.73 -4.38 8.55
CA LEU A 287 9.34 -5.71 8.43
C LEU A 287 10.88 -5.66 8.34
N LEU A 288 11.46 -4.57 7.87
CA LEU A 288 12.91 -4.40 7.85
C LEU A 288 13.42 -3.76 9.16
N ARG A 289 12.76 -2.72 9.63
CA ARG A 289 13.22 -1.96 10.81
C ARG A 289 13.10 -2.72 12.12
N GLU A 290 11.97 -3.40 12.37
CA GLU A 290 11.74 -4.05 13.66
C GLU A 290 12.67 -5.26 13.91
N PRO A 291 12.95 -6.15 12.94
CA PRO A 291 13.97 -7.18 13.13
C PRO A 291 15.38 -6.64 13.32
N VAL A 292 15.76 -5.56 12.62
CA VAL A 292 17.06 -4.91 12.81
C VAL A 292 17.18 -4.38 14.24
N LYS A 293 16.14 -3.68 14.72
CA LYS A 293 16.07 -3.23 16.12
C LYS A 293 16.19 -4.41 17.10
N ALA A 294 15.43 -5.48 16.87
CA ALA A 294 15.47 -6.67 17.72
C ALA A 294 16.84 -7.35 17.71
N ALA A 295 17.51 -7.42 16.55
CA ALA A 295 18.84 -7.98 16.42
C ALA A 295 19.89 -7.19 17.23
N PHE A 296 19.86 -5.86 17.19
CA PHE A 296 20.76 -5.03 17.99
C PHE A 296 20.46 -5.14 19.49
N LEU A 297 19.19 -5.19 19.91
CA LEU A 297 18.81 -5.41 21.31
C LEU A 297 19.27 -6.79 21.80
N LEU A 298 19.07 -7.82 20.98
CA LEU A 298 19.52 -9.17 21.30
C LEU A 298 21.05 -9.27 21.36
N ALA A 299 21.75 -8.66 20.41
CA ALA A 299 23.20 -8.59 20.43
C ALA A 299 23.72 -7.89 21.68
N ALA A 300 23.09 -6.77 22.06
CA ALA A 300 23.45 -6.06 23.31
C ALA A 300 23.21 -6.92 24.57
N ALA A 301 22.06 -7.63 24.62
CA ALA A 301 21.78 -8.54 25.74
C ALA A 301 22.79 -9.72 25.82
N LEU A 302 23.16 -10.28 24.64
CA LEU A 302 24.18 -11.34 24.56
C LEU A 302 25.59 -10.85 25.00
N CYS A 303 25.90 -9.58 24.72
CA CYS A 303 27.16 -8.96 25.15
C CYS A 303 27.19 -8.71 26.67
N LEU A 304 26.04 -8.47 27.31
CA LEU A 304 25.93 -8.31 28.76
C LEU A 304 26.09 -9.67 29.44
N ASP A 305 25.23 -10.64 29.13
CA ASP A 305 25.35 -12.02 29.59
C ASP A 305 24.69 -12.99 28.59
N ALA A 306 25.54 -13.79 27.92
CA ALA A 306 25.06 -14.72 26.89
C ALA A 306 24.27 -15.90 27.50
N ARG A 307 24.69 -16.41 28.67
CA ARG A 307 24.04 -17.56 29.30
C ARG A 307 22.63 -17.21 29.77
N MET A 308 22.46 -16.06 30.38
CA MET A 308 21.18 -15.56 30.84
C MET A 308 20.24 -15.23 29.64
N THR A 309 20.77 -14.54 28.64
CA THR A 309 20.02 -14.19 27.45
C THR A 309 19.47 -15.45 26.77
N LEU A 310 20.27 -16.51 26.60
CA LEU A 310 19.83 -17.77 26.00
C LEU A 310 18.78 -18.48 26.85
N THR A 311 18.92 -18.47 28.17
CA THR A 311 17.94 -19.08 29.08
C THR A 311 16.58 -18.36 28.98
N MET A 312 16.59 -17.02 28.98
CA MET A 312 15.36 -16.22 28.78
C MET A 312 14.72 -16.42 27.40
N LEU A 313 15.52 -16.62 26.35
CA LEU A 313 15.05 -16.85 25.01
C LEU A 313 14.28 -18.19 24.89
N LEU A 314 14.45 -19.12 25.83
CA LEU A 314 13.75 -20.40 25.88
C LEU A 314 12.23 -20.24 26.05
N VAL A 315 11.74 -19.10 26.57
CA VAL A 315 10.31 -18.76 26.69
C VAL A 315 9.73 -18.28 25.36
N ALA A 316 10.54 -17.76 24.44
CA ALA A 316 10.08 -17.17 23.19
C ALA A 316 9.32 -18.16 22.28
N PRO A 317 9.71 -19.45 22.10
CA PRO A 317 8.96 -20.40 21.29
C PRO A 317 7.51 -20.59 21.74
N VAL A 318 7.25 -20.59 23.06
CA VAL A 318 5.91 -20.74 23.62
C VAL A 318 5.03 -19.54 23.18
N ALA A 319 5.54 -18.32 23.30
CA ALA A 319 4.85 -17.11 22.85
C ALA A 319 4.55 -17.17 21.36
N VAL A 320 5.49 -17.63 20.52
CA VAL A 320 5.32 -17.76 19.07
C VAL A 320 4.21 -18.76 18.73
N VAL A 321 4.15 -19.93 19.37
CA VAL A 321 3.13 -20.96 19.16
C VAL A 321 1.73 -20.42 19.50
N ILE A 322 1.60 -19.72 20.61
CA ILE A 322 0.34 -19.09 21.04
C ILE A 322 -0.11 -18.06 20.00
N PHE A 323 0.79 -17.16 19.65
CA PHE A 323 0.53 -16.11 18.67
C PHE A 323 0.07 -16.68 17.31
N TRP A 324 0.75 -17.71 16.83
CA TRP A 324 0.43 -18.39 15.57
C TRP A 324 -0.94 -19.10 15.62
N SER A 325 -1.27 -19.75 16.74
CA SER A 325 -2.55 -20.44 16.94
C SER A 325 -3.73 -19.46 16.94
N VAL A 326 -3.63 -18.38 17.74
CA VAL A 326 -4.68 -17.33 17.80
C VAL A 326 -4.77 -16.59 16.45
N GLY A 327 -3.64 -16.27 15.83
CA GLY A 327 -3.60 -15.62 14.53
C GLY A 327 -4.29 -16.43 13.41
N ARG A 328 -4.23 -17.76 13.45
CA ARG A 328 -5.01 -18.62 12.52
C ARG A 328 -6.51 -18.51 12.73
N LYS A 329 -6.98 -18.44 13.99
CA LYS A 329 -8.41 -18.30 14.33
C LYS A 329 -8.94 -16.93 13.89
N ILE A 330 -8.17 -15.85 14.12
CA ILE A 330 -8.50 -14.50 13.68
C ILE A 330 -8.61 -14.43 12.15
N ARG A 331 -7.66 -15.01 11.41
CA ARG A 331 -7.70 -15.05 9.93
C ARG A 331 -8.97 -15.73 9.39
N LYS A 332 -9.36 -16.87 9.98
CA LYS A 332 -10.60 -17.57 9.59
C LYS A 332 -11.85 -16.72 9.87
N ALA A 333 -11.89 -16.01 10.99
CA ALA A 333 -13.00 -15.12 11.33
C ALA A 333 -13.06 -13.89 10.40
N ASN A 334 -11.91 -13.27 10.07
CA ASN A 334 -11.83 -12.15 9.14
C ASN A 334 -12.31 -12.52 7.72
N LYS A 335 -11.98 -13.73 7.21
CA LYS A 335 -12.50 -14.19 5.90
C LYS A 335 -14.03 -14.23 5.87
N ARG A 336 -14.67 -14.66 6.97
CA ARG A 336 -16.15 -14.68 7.10
C ARG A 336 -16.74 -13.28 7.20
N LEU A 337 -16.07 -12.38 7.95
CA LEU A 337 -16.47 -10.98 8.08
C LEU A 337 -16.47 -10.26 6.73
N LEU A 338 -15.44 -10.42 5.92
CA LEU A 338 -15.36 -9.82 4.59
C LEU A 338 -16.48 -10.27 3.65
N ARG A 339 -16.92 -11.54 3.74
CA ARG A 339 -18.09 -12.02 2.98
C ARG A 339 -19.39 -11.32 3.40
N THR A 340 -19.59 -11.10 4.71
CA THR A 340 -20.78 -10.38 5.19
C THR A 340 -20.76 -8.90 4.82
N TYR A 341 -19.60 -8.25 4.79
CA TYR A 341 -19.48 -6.90 4.25
C TYR A 341 -19.82 -6.82 2.75
N GLY A 342 -19.40 -7.80 1.95
CA GLY A 342 -19.78 -7.88 0.54
C GLY A 342 -21.30 -7.98 0.36
N MET A 343 -21.99 -8.81 1.16
CA MET A 343 -23.45 -8.88 1.17
C MET A 343 -24.13 -7.57 1.60
N MET A 344 -23.56 -6.87 2.58
CA MET A 344 -24.08 -5.60 3.07
C MET A 344 -23.95 -4.51 2.00
N ILE A 345 -22.80 -4.40 1.34
CA ILE A 345 -22.58 -3.45 0.25
C ILE A 345 -23.53 -3.74 -0.91
N GLY A 346 -23.69 -5.01 -1.31
CA GLY A 346 -24.63 -5.40 -2.35
C GLY A 346 -26.07 -5.03 -2.01
N ALA A 347 -26.53 -5.30 -0.78
CA ALA A 347 -27.88 -4.93 -0.34
C ALA A 347 -28.08 -3.41 -0.36
N LEU A 348 -27.14 -2.62 0.20
CA LEU A 348 -27.20 -1.17 0.20
C LEU A 348 -27.21 -0.58 -1.22
N SER A 349 -26.33 -1.06 -2.08
CA SER A 349 -26.24 -0.61 -3.47
C SER A 349 -27.57 -0.84 -4.22
N THR A 350 -28.17 -2.02 -4.05
CA THR A 350 -29.47 -2.35 -4.67
C THR A 350 -30.59 -1.46 -4.12
N THR A 351 -30.67 -1.31 -2.80
CA THR A 351 -31.70 -0.49 -2.14
C THR A 351 -31.59 0.99 -2.57
N LEU A 352 -30.36 1.54 -2.59
CA LEU A 352 -30.15 2.94 -2.99
C LEU A 352 -30.42 3.17 -4.48
N ALA A 353 -30.06 2.23 -5.36
CA ALA A 353 -30.39 2.32 -6.77
C ALA A 353 -31.90 2.30 -7.03
N ALA A 354 -32.66 1.59 -6.19
CA ALA A 354 -34.11 1.47 -6.30
C ALA A 354 -34.87 2.29 -5.23
N ILE A 355 -34.27 3.33 -4.66
CA ILE A 355 -34.85 4.06 -3.51
C ILE A 355 -36.22 4.67 -3.82
N GLY A 356 -36.44 5.11 -5.05
CA GLY A 356 -37.75 5.59 -5.49
C GLY A 356 -38.85 4.52 -5.41
N VAL A 357 -38.52 3.28 -5.78
CA VAL A 357 -39.43 2.12 -5.68
C VAL A 357 -39.72 1.80 -4.21
N VAL A 358 -38.66 1.74 -3.36
CA VAL A 358 -38.80 1.48 -1.95
C VAL A 358 -39.77 2.48 -1.28
N LYS A 359 -39.61 3.76 -1.62
CA LYS A 359 -40.51 4.83 -1.13
C LYS A 359 -41.94 4.75 -1.69
N ALA A 360 -42.04 4.51 -2.98
CA ALA A 360 -43.36 4.41 -3.64
C ALA A 360 -44.23 3.26 -3.07
N TYR A 361 -43.58 2.17 -2.64
CA TYR A 361 -44.28 1.00 -2.09
C TYR A 361 -44.29 0.96 -0.54
N ASN A 362 -43.79 1.99 0.16
CA ASN A 362 -43.62 2.03 1.62
C ASN A 362 -42.88 0.79 2.16
N ALA A 363 -41.87 0.32 1.41
CA ALA A 363 -41.17 -0.93 1.68
C ALA A 363 -39.92 -0.77 2.59
N GLU A 364 -39.76 0.38 3.26
CA GLU A 364 -38.63 0.68 4.12
C GLU A 364 -38.45 -0.35 5.24
N HIS A 365 -39.56 -0.89 5.77
CA HIS A 365 -39.52 -1.89 6.82
C HIS A 365 -38.91 -3.22 6.33
N ILE A 366 -39.16 -3.61 5.07
CA ILE A 366 -38.60 -4.83 4.46
C ILE A 366 -37.09 -4.70 4.30
N GLU A 367 -36.64 -3.56 3.73
CA GLU A 367 -35.20 -3.30 3.51
C GLU A 367 -34.46 -3.14 4.85
N ARG A 368 -35.09 -2.49 5.86
CA ARG A 368 -34.52 -2.40 7.19
C ARG A 368 -34.35 -3.80 7.81
N GLY A 369 -35.34 -4.66 7.70
CA GLY A 369 -35.28 -6.05 8.18
C GLY A 369 -34.23 -6.89 7.45
N ARG A 370 -34.03 -6.65 6.15
CA ARG A 370 -32.97 -7.30 5.34
C ARG A 370 -31.58 -6.88 5.80
N LEU A 371 -31.34 -5.58 5.92
CA LEU A 371 -30.07 -5.02 6.38
C LEU A 371 -29.76 -5.48 7.82
N TRP A 372 -30.75 -5.43 8.73
CA TRP A 372 -30.56 -5.85 10.11
C TRP A 372 -30.12 -7.32 10.26
N ARG A 373 -30.65 -8.23 9.41
CA ARG A 373 -30.23 -9.63 9.41
C ARG A 373 -28.77 -9.78 8.97
N ILE A 374 -28.31 -9.00 8.00
CA ILE A 374 -26.91 -8.99 7.53
C ILE A 374 -26.01 -8.40 8.61
N ASP A 375 -26.41 -7.27 9.19
CA ASP A 375 -25.66 -6.58 10.23
C ASP A 375 -25.49 -7.43 11.50
N ARG A 376 -26.53 -8.14 11.92
CA ARG A 376 -26.43 -9.09 13.04
C ARG A 376 -25.43 -10.22 12.79
N ARG A 377 -25.28 -10.69 11.54
CA ARG A 377 -24.24 -11.66 11.17
C ARG A 377 -22.86 -11.02 11.21
N THR A 378 -22.74 -9.81 10.70
CA THR A 378 -21.52 -9.00 10.72
C THR A 378 -21.05 -8.78 12.16
N PHE A 379 -21.95 -8.34 13.04
CA PHE A 379 -21.69 -8.15 14.47
C PHE A 379 -21.17 -9.43 15.13
N LYS A 380 -21.77 -10.59 14.88
CA LYS A 380 -21.30 -11.88 15.45
C LYS A 380 -19.87 -12.19 15.04
N HIS A 381 -19.49 -11.90 13.77
CA HIS A 381 -18.13 -12.13 13.30
C HIS A 381 -17.14 -11.10 13.85
N GLN A 382 -17.53 -9.83 13.94
CA GLN A 382 -16.73 -8.78 14.58
C GLN A 382 -16.51 -9.08 16.07
N LEU A 383 -17.57 -9.43 16.80
CA LEU A 383 -17.47 -9.76 18.22
C LEU A 383 -16.53 -10.95 18.48
N LYS A 384 -16.55 -11.96 17.59
CA LYS A 384 -15.61 -13.09 17.68
C LYS A 384 -14.16 -12.65 17.49
N ILE A 385 -13.89 -11.75 16.55
CA ILE A 385 -12.55 -11.19 16.32
C ILE A 385 -12.14 -10.37 17.53
N ALA A 386 -12.99 -9.45 17.97
CA ALA A 386 -12.74 -8.60 19.14
C ALA A 386 -12.45 -9.41 20.41
N LYS A 387 -13.19 -10.51 20.65
CA LYS A 387 -12.92 -11.42 21.78
C LYS A 387 -11.52 -12.07 21.67
N LEU A 388 -11.13 -12.52 20.47
CA LEU A 388 -9.82 -13.13 20.25
C LEU A 388 -8.68 -12.13 20.41
N GLU A 389 -8.87 -10.90 19.93
CA GLU A 389 -7.88 -9.81 20.07
C GLU A 389 -7.81 -9.32 21.52
N ALA A 390 -8.94 -9.13 22.18
CA ALA A 390 -9.00 -8.74 23.59
C ALA A 390 -8.37 -9.79 24.52
N PHE A 391 -8.42 -11.08 24.18
CA PHE A 391 -7.80 -12.15 24.95
C PHE A 391 -6.30 -12.27 24.70
N LEU A 392 -5.83 -11.98 23.48
CA LEU A 392 -4.44 -12.18 23.07
C LEU A 392 -3.49 -11.30 23.86
N ASN A 393 -3.80 -10.00 24.03
CA ASN A 393 -2.91 -9.05 24.70
C ASN A 393 -2.69 -9.39 26.18
N PRO A 394 -3.75 -9.56 27.02
CA PRO A 394 -3.59 -9.98 28.40
C PRO A 394 -2.87 -11.34 28.54
N MET A 395 -3.16 -12.28 27.66
CA MET A 395 -2.51 -13.58 27.68
C MET A 395 -1.01 -13.50 27.41
N LEU A 396 -0.58 -12.65 26.44
CA LEU A 396 0.85 -12.42 26.19
C LEU A 396 1.51 -11.65 27.35
N GLU A 397 0.77 -10.73 27.97
CA GLU A 397 1.24 -9.99 29.14
C GLU A 397 1.43 -10.91 30.35
N VAL A 398 0.46 -11.75 30.65
CA VAL A 398 0.60 -12.78 31.72
C VAL A 398 1.73 -13.74 31.42
N LEU A 399 1.84 -14.24 30.17
CA LEU A 399 2.96 -15.11 29.80
C LEU A 399 4.31 -14.41 29.95
N GLY A 400 4.40 -13.15 29.55
CA GLY A 400 5.57 -12.31 29.75
C GLY A 400 5.91 -12.14 31.24
N MET A 401 4.90 -11.82 32.06
CA MET A 401 5.07 -11.69 33.52
C MET A 401 5.49 -12.99 34.17
N VAL A 402 4.87 -14.11 33.81
CA VAL A 402 5.27 -15.45 34.32
C VAL A 402 6.69 -15.78 33.89
N GLY A 403 7.05 -15.46 32.63
CA GLY A 403 8.41 -15.61 32.13
C GLY A 403 9.42 -14.76 32.93
N ILE A 404 9.11 -13.49 33.12
CA ILE A 404 9.95 -12.58 33.94
C ILE A 404 10.04 -13.08 35.37
N ALA A 405 8.93 -13.48 36.01
CA ALA A 405 8.94 -13.98 37.39
C ALA A 405 9.77 -15.26 37.53
N ALA A 406 9.61 -16.23 36.62
CA ALA A 406 10.40 -17.47 36.64
C ALA A 406 11.91 -17.19 36.49
N VAL A 407 12.23 -16.28 35.57
CA VAL A 407 13.62 -15.83 35.40
C VAL A 407 14.11 -15.06 36.61
N SER A 408 13.29 -14.19 37.20
CA SER A 408 13.66 -13.43 38.42
C SER A 408 13.93 -14.34 39.61
N VAL A 409 13.11 -15.41 39.77
CA VAL A 409 13.37 -16.41 40.83
C VAL A 409 14.70 -17.15 40.58
N TRP A 410 14.93 -17.59 39.34
CA TRP A 410 16.20 -18.28 39.03
C TRP A 410 17.41 -17.37 39.14
N LEU A 411 17.31 -16.12 38.72
CA LEU A 411 18.34 -15.10 38.84
C LEU A 411 18.51 -14.60 40.28
N GLY A 412 17.42 -14.49 41.04
CA GLY A 412 17.45 -14.15 42.42
C GLY A 412 18.29 -15.15 43.22
N ALA A 413 18.20 -16.45 42.90
CA ALA A 413 19.09 -17.46 43.48
C ALA A 413 20.56 -17.20 43.11
N GLN A 414 20.86 -16.80 41.86
CA GLN A 414 22.24 -16.47 41.47
C GLN A 414 22.74 -15.14 42.05
N LEU A 415 21.81 -14.18 42.27
CA LEU A 415 22.12 -12.94 42.97
C LEU A 415 22.48 -13.19 44.45
N ILE A 416 21.72 -14.10 45.12
CA ILE A 416 22.02 -14.53 46.51
C ILE A 416 23.36 -15.26 46.58
N ASP A 417 23.71 -16.04 45.55
CA ASP A 417 25.04 -16.68 45.41
C ASP A 417 26.13 -15.70 44.96
N GLU A 418 25.85 -14.40 44.87
CA GLU A 418 26.76 -13.31 44.46
C GLU A 418 27.45 -13.52 43.09
N ARG A 419 26.80 -14.30 42.21
CA ARG A 419 27.33 -14.59 40.86
C ARG A 419 27.05 -13.47 39.85
N ILE A 420 26.11 -12.55 40.15
CA ILE A 420 25.62 -11.51 39.27
C ILE A 420 25.32 -10.26 40.08
N GLU A 421 25.57 -9.11 39.48
CA GLU A 421 25.22 -7.82 40.07
C GLU A 421 23.77 -7.41 39.71
N PHE A 422 23.10 -6.72 40.66
CA PHE A 422 21.69 -6.29 40.48
C PHE A 422 21.48 -5.39 39.25
N GLU A 423 22.44 -4.52 38.97
CA GLU A 423 22.36 -3.56 37.86
C GLU A 423 22.46 -4.24 36.49
N GLU A 424 23.28 -5.29 36.39
CA GLU A 424 23.38 -6.13 35.18
C GLU A 424 22.07 -6.88 34.94
N PHE A 425 21.52 -7.46 36.02
CA PHE A 425 20.21 -8.09 35.98
C PHE A 425 19.10 -7.13 35.50
N ALA A 426 19.01 -5.96 36.14
CA ALA A 426 17.98 -4.97 35.83
C ALA A 426 18.05 -4.50 34.34
N THR A 427 19.30 -4.29 33.87
CA THR A 427 19.54 -3.88 32.49
C THR A 427 19.17 -4.98 31.48
N LEU A 428 19.49 -6.25 31.80
CA LEU A 428 19.16 -7.40 30.97
C LEU A 428 17.65 -7.60 30.86
N VAL A 429 16.94 -7.52 32.00
CA VAL A 429 15.45 -7.60 32.01
C VAL A 429 14.82 -6.48 31.20
N ALA A 430 15.33 -5.26 31.32
CA ALA A 430 14.86 -4.14 30.52
C ALA A 430 15.09 -4.35 29.00
N ALA A 431 16.29 -4.80 28.61
CA ALA A 431 16.64 -5.07 27.23
C ALA A 431 15.74 -6.16 26.59
N LEU A 432 15.54 -7.27 27.32
CA LEU A 432 14.70 -8.38 26.85
C LEU A 432 13.21 -8.05 26.87
N GLY A 433 12.74 -7.28 27.85
CA GLY A 433 11.38 -6.76 27.87
C GLY A 433 11.07 -5.91 26.63
N MET A 434 12.02 -5.13 26.16
CA MET A 434 11.88 -4.31 24.95
C MET A 434 11.89 -5.12 23.65
N LEU A 435 12.26 -6.41 23.64
CA LEU A 435 12.16 -7.30 22.46
C LEU A 435 10.70 -7.69 22.12
N ILE A 436 9.78 -7.59 23.07
CA ILE A 436 8.37 -7.96 22.87
C ILE A 436 7.73 -7.05 21.82
N ASP A 437 8.02 -5.74 21.85
CA ASP A 437 7.41 -4.75 20.93
C ASP A 437 7.78 -4.98 19.45
N PRO A 438 9.06 -5.18 19.06
CA PRO A 438 9.42 -5.55 17.69
C PRO A 438 8.75 -6.84 17.20
N LEU A 439 8.70 -7.89 18.04
CA LEU A 439 8.07 -9.15 17.66
C LEU A 439 6.59 -8.99 17.38
N ARG A 440 5.87 -8.26 18.22
CA ARG A 440 4.45 -7.93 18.02
C ARG A 440 4.23 -7.16 16.73
N LYS A 441 5.06 -6.16 16.43
CA LYS A 441 4.96 -5.33 15.23
C LYS A 441 5.23 -6.12 13.95
N VAL A 442 6.16 -7.07 13.96
CA VAL A 442 6.42 -7.95 12.80
C VAL A 442 5.22 -8.84 12.49
N ALA A 443 4.56 -9.37 13.52
CA ALA A 443 3.39 -10.20 13.35
C ALA A 443 2.22 -9.48 12.67
N ASP A 444 2.05 -8.19 12.92
CA ASP A 444 1.02 -7.34 12.28
C ASP A 444 1.28 -7.08 10.79
N VAL A 445 2.51 -7.29 10.31
CA VAL A 445 2.88 -7.03 8.91
C VAL A 445 2.27 -8.06 7.96
N TYR A 446 2.26 -9.34 8.33
CA TYR A 446 1.83 -10.42 7.45
C TYR A 446 0.41 -10.24 6.88
N PRO A 447 -0.64 -9.95 7.70
CA PRO A 447 -1.99 -9.73 7.17
C PRO A 447 -2.10 -8.52 6.23
N ARG A 448 -1.31 -7.47 6.47
CA ARG A 448 -1.30 -6.27 5.63
C ARG A 448 -0.67 -6.55 4.27
N VAL A 449 0.45 -7.25 4.26
CA VAL A 449 1.14 -7.65 3.04
C VAL A 449 0.28 -8.60 2.20
N MET A 450 -0.46 -9.53 2.82
CA MET A 450 -1.37 -10.42 2.10
C MET A 450 -2.54 -9.68 1.45
N ARG A 451 -3.12 -8.69 2.14
CA ARG A 451 -4.18 -7.85 1.54
C ARG A 451 -3.65 -7.03 0.38
N SER A 452 -2.46 -6.46 0.52
CA SER A 452 -1.84 -5.68 -0.56
C SER A 452 -1.49 -6.55 -1.78
N ALA A 453 -1.05 -7.79 -1.59
CA ALA A 453 -0.81 -8.73 -2.68
C ALA A 453 -2.09 -9.08 -3.45
N ALA A 454 -3.22 -9.24 -2.75
CA ALA A 454 -4.53 -9.43 -3.37
C ALA A 454 -4.98 -8.20 -4.17
N GLY A 455 -4.79 -6.98 -3.64
CA GLY A 455 -5.05 -5.73 -4.36
C GLY A 455 -4.15 -5.57 -5.59
N ALA A 456 -2.87 -5.92 -5.46
CA ALA A 456 -1.91 -5.88 -6.56
C ALA A 456 -2.33 -6.78 -7.73
N ARG A 457 -2.78 -8.01 -7.44
CA ARG A 457 -3.31 -8.91 -8.46
C ARG A 457 -4.47 -8.28 -9.24
N ARG A 458 -5.45 -7.68 -8.56
CA ARG A 458 -6.59 -7.03 -9.23
C ARG A 458 -6.16 -5.85 -10.08
N ILE A 459 -5.20 -5.05 -9.64
CA ILE A 459 -4.65 -3.95 -10.44
C ILE A 459 -3.87 -4.49 -11.64
N PHE A 460 -3.01 -5.48 -11.45
CA PHE A 460 -2.21 -6.03 -12.55
C PHE A 460 -3.07 -6.76 -13.59
N SER A 461 -4.18 -7.39 -13.20
CA SER A 461 -5.12 -7.97 -14.18
C SER A 461 -5.71 -6.93 -15.13
N VAL A 462 -5.84 -5.66 -14.70
CA VAL A 462 -6.25 -4.54 -15.58
C VAL A 462 -5.08 -4.04 -16.42
N ILE A 463 -3.90 -3.88 -15.81
CA ILE A 463 -2.70 -3.40 -16.52
C ILE A 463 -2.29 -4.39 -17.64
N ASP A 464 -2.44 -5.68 -17.40
CA ASP A 464 -2.05 -6.74 -18.33
C ASP A 464 -3.15 -7.10 -19.34
N ALA A 465 -4.38 -6.59 -19.17
CA ALA A 465 -5.44 -6.77 -20.14
C ALA A 465 -5.03 -6.19 -21.52
N PRO A 466 -5.38 -6.86 -22.63
CA PRO A 466 -5.03 -6.37 -23.95
C PRO A 466 -5.64 -4.98 -24.17
N ALA A 467 -4.86 -4.06 -24.71
CA ALA A 467 -5.35 -2.74 -25.13
C ALA A 467 -5.96 -2.81 -26.52
N GLU A 468 -6.89 -1.92 -26.84
CA GLU A 468 -7.48 -1.82 -28.19
C GLU A 468 -6.40 -1.69 -29.29
N THR A 469 -5.33 -0.93 -29.03
CA THR A 469 -4.25 -0.68 -29.99
C THR A 469 -3.29 -1.84 -30.16
N GLU A 470 -3.22 -2.77 -29.19
CA GLU A 470 -2.33 -3.94 -29.22
C GLU A 470 -2.89 -5.10 -30.04
N LEU A 471 -4.17 -4.98 -30.49
CA LEU A 471 -4.84 -6.04 -31.24
C LEU A 471 -4.45 -6.07 -32.73
N LEU A 472 -3.62 -5.12 -33.22
CA LEU A 472 -3.24 -5.03 -34.63
C LEU A 472 -1.77 -4.69 -34.85
N GLU A 473 -0.99 -5.68 -35.24
CA GLU A 473 0.31 -5.47 -35.87
C GLU A 473 0.13 -5.01 -37.32
N GLY A 474 0.76 -3.90 -37.71
CA GLY A 474 0.72 -3.38 -39.10
C GLY A 474 -0.51 -2.54 -39.46
N ALA A 475 -1.18 -1.92 -38.47
CA ALA A 475 -2.29 -1.02 -38.71
C ALA A 475 -1.87 0.19 -39.56
N ILE A 476 -2.70 0.53 -40.58
CA ILE A 476 -2.50 1.65 -41.53
C ILE A 476 -3.34 2.87 -41.10
N ASP A 477 -2.87 4.05 -41.44
CA ASP A 477 -3.71 5.25 -41.33
C ASP A 477 -4.76 5.27 -42.43
N LEU A 478 -6.04 5.25 -42.04
CA LEU A 478 -7.18 5.19 -42.93
C LEU A 478 -7.45 6.59 -43.48
N PRO A 479 -7.48 6.81 -44.82
CA PRO A 479 -7.91 8.06 -45.41
C PRO A 479 -9.43 8.25 -45.22
N PRO A 480 -9.96 9.50 -45.34
CA PRO A 480 -11.39 9.73 -45.37
C PRO A 480 -12.07 8.97 -46.52
N PRO A 481 -13.25 8.37 -46.30
CA PRO A 481 -13.93 7.63 -47.33
C PRO A 481 -14.28 8.55 -48.51
N ALA A 482 -13.85 8.13 -49.72
CA ALA A 482 -14.05 8.86 -50.95
C ALA A 482 -15.30 8.43 -51.72
N GLU A 483 -15.71 7.16 -51.56
CA GLU A 483 -16.81 6.57 -52.33
C GLU A 483 -17.91 6.00 -51.44
N LYS A 484 -17.59 5.06 -50.53
CA LYS A 484 -18.59 4.27 -49.81
C LYS A 484 -18.13 3.66 -48.51
N ILE A 485 -19.07 3.32 -47.66
CA ILE A 485 -18.93 2.52 -46.47
C ILE A 485 -19.74 1.23 -46.66
N GLU A 486 -19.16 0.06 -46.47
CA GLU A 486 -19.81 -1.23 -46.70
C GLU A 486 -19.79 -2.12 -45.44
N PHE A 487 -20.92 -2.67 -45.11
CA PHE A 487 -21.03 -3.83 -44.19
C PHE A 487 -21.22 -5.07 -45.08
N LYS A 488 -20.34 -6.09 -44.90
CA LYS A 488 -20.39 -7.33 -45.70
C LYS A 488 -20.58 -8.53 -44.78
N ASN A 489 -21.74 -9.16 -44.81
CA ASN A 489 -22.14 -10.36 -44.05
C ASN A 489 -21.78 -10.26 -42.55
N VAL A 490 -22.08 -9.10 -41.96
CA VAL A 490 -21.68 -8.78 -40.58
C VAL A 490 -22.55 -9.52 -39.58
N THR A 491 -21.90 -10.32 -38.71
CA THR A 491 -22.57 -10.99 -37.60
C THR A 491 -21.80 -10.68 -36.29
N PHE A 492 -22.56 -10.32 -35.24
CA PHE A 492 -21.99 -10.02 -33.91
C PHE A 492 -22.93 -10.47 -32.78
N THR A 493 -22.35 -11.15 -31.82
CA THR A 493 -23.01 -11.60 -30.58
C THR A 493 -22.27 -11.02 -29.36
N TYR A 494 -22.98 -10.38 -28.45
CA TYR A 494 -22.38 -9.96 -27.16
C TYR A 494 -21.97 -11.17 -26.32
N PRO A 495 -20.87 -11.09 -25.53
CA PRO A 495 -20.32 -12.25 -24.80
C PRO A 495 -21.32 -13.02 -23.90
N ASN A 496 -22.37 -12.34 -23.42
CA ASN A 496 -23.36 -12.94 -22.50
C ASN A 496 -24.77 -13.04 -23.14
N ALA A 497 -24.90 -12.79 -24.44
CA ALA A 497 -26.18 -12.90 -25.14
C ALA A 497 -26.34 -14.28 -25.81
N PRO A 498 -27.51 -14.91 -25.77
CA PRO A 498 -27.77 -16.20 -26.43
C PRO A 498 -27.91 -16.07 -27.95
N GLU A 499 -28.29 -14.90 -28.44
CA GLU A 499 -28.58 -14.63 -29.86
C GLU A 499 -27.69 -13.49 -30.38
N PRO A 500 -27.39 -13.48 -31.69
CA PRO A 500 -26.65 -12.41 -32.33
C PRO A 500 -27.44 -11.09 -32.34
N ALA A 501 -26.77 -10.02 -31.90
CA ALA A 501 -27.34 -8.66 -31.94
C ALA A 501 -27.36 -8.08 -33.37
N VAL A 502 -26.45 -8.55 -34.22
CA VAL A 502 -26.44 -8.29 -35.69
C VAL A 502 -26.16 -9.64 -36.35
N ASN A 503 -26.97 -10.00 -37.35
CA ASN A 503 -26.97 -11.32 -37.96
C ASN A 503 -27.03 -11.21 -39.50
N ASP A 504 -25.90 -11.50 -40.15
CA ASP A 504 -25.74 -11.52 -41.60
C ASP A 504 -26.18 -10.21 -42.29
N VAL A 505 -25.75 -9.07 -41.75
CA VAL A 505 -26.11 -7.75 -42.30
C VAL A 505 -25.14 -7.37 -43.39
N SER A 506 -25.71 -7.06 -44.58
CA SER A 506 -24.98 -6.54 -45.72
C SER A 506 -25.67 -5.25 -46.24
N VAL A 507 -24.92 -4.15 -46.21
CA VAL A 507 -25.44 -2.84 -46.73
C VAL A 507 -24.27 -1.97 -47.15
N THR A 508 -24.49 -1.20 -48.22
CA THR A 508 -23.54 -0.21 -48.73
C THR A 508 -24.16 1.19 -48.59
N VAL A 509 -23.39 2.13 -48.07
CA VAL A 509 -23.76 3.54 -47.91
C VAL A 509 -22.79 4.38 -48.70
N ALA A 510 -23.31 5.19 -49.64
CA ALA A 510 -22.49 6.05 -50.48
C ALA A 510 -21.98 7.28 -49.69
N LYS A 511 -20.87 7.86 -50.15
CA LYS A 511 -20.38 9.12 -49.58
C LYS A 511 -21.45 10.22 -49.69
N GLY A 512 -21.63 10.95 -48.59
CA GLY A 512 -22.63 12.03 -48.52
C GLY A 512 -24.08 11.54 -48.39
N GLU A 513 -24.32 10.24 -48.36
CA GLU A 513 -25.66 9.67 -48.17
C GLU A 513 -26.08 9.79 -46.69
N THR A 514 -27.32 10.19 -46.46
CA THR A 514 -27.95 10.18 -45.14
C THR A 514 -28.87 8.97 -45.04
N VAL A 515 -28.53 8.04 -44.14
CA VAL A 515 -29.27 6.79 -43.94
C VAL A 515 -29.90 6.76 -42.56
N ALA A 516 -31.21 6.54 -42.48
CA ALA A 516 -31.92 6.30 -41.23
C ALA A 516 -32.03 4.79 -40.96
N ILE A 517 -31.74 4.38 -39.75
CA ILE A 517 -31.87 3.00 -39.26
C ILE A 517 -33.04 2.95 -38.30
N VAL A 518 -34.06 2.17 -38.63
CA VAL A 518 -35.31 2.04 -37.87
C VAL A 518 -35.60 0.59 -37.53
N GLY A 519 -36.39 0.34 -36.49
CA GLY A 519 -36.78 -1.01 -36.06
C GLY A 519 -37.12 -1.05 -34.57
N PRO A 520 -37.67 -2.16 -34.08
CA PRO A 520 -38.01 -2.36 -32.67
C PRO A 520 -36.78 -2.21 -31.72
N ASN A 521 -37.08 -2.04 -30.44
CA ASN A 521 -36.02 -2.08 -29.44
C ASN A 521 -35.31 -3.45 -29.44
N GLY A 522 -34.00 -3.45 -29.42
CA GLY A 522 -33.19 -4.69 -29.48
C GLY A 522 -32.94 -5.22 -30.91
N SER A 523 -33.42 -4.56 -32.00
CA SER A 523 -33.21 -5.01 -33.38
C SER A 523 -31.76 -4.88 -33.89
N GLY A 524 -30.82 -4.34 -33.11
CA GLY A 524 -29.39 -4.26 -33.47
C GLY A 524 -28.90 -2.92 -34.00
N LYS A 525 -29.77 -1.89 -34.12
CA LYS A 525 -29.44 -0.54 -34.66
C LYS A 525 -28.20 0.09 -34.06
N THR A 526 -28.18 0.24 -32.73
CA THR A 526 -27.03 0.84 -31.99
C THR A 526 -25.79 -0.01 -32.09
N THR A 527 -25.93 -1.34 -32.14
CA THR A 527 -24.80 -2.25 -32.30
C THR A 527 -24.14 -2.07 -33.66
N LEU A 528 -24.92 -1.95 -34.73
CA LEU A 528 -24.42 -1.72 -36.07
C LEU A 528 -23.63 -0.41 -36.18
N THR A 529 -24.13 0.69 -35.62
CA THR A 529 -23.42 1.99 -35.62
C THR A 529 -22.20 2.01 -34.75
N LYS A 530 -22.18 1.26 -33.61
CA LYS A 530 -21.01 1.10 -32.74
C LYS A 530 -19.85 0.37 -33.42
N MET A 531 -20.12 -0.49 -34.42
CA MET A 531 -19.09 -1.13 -35.23
C MET A 531 -18.32 -0.15 -36.11
N LEU A 532 -18.96 0.93 -36.61
CA LEU A 532 -18.26 1.98 -37.35
C LEU A 532 -17.16 2.66 -36.50
N LEU A 533 -17.43 2.84 -35.21
CA LEU A 533 -16.46 3.37 -34.24
C LEU A 533 -15.44 2.31 -33.81
N ARG A 534 -15.61 1.06 -34.26
CA ARG A 534 -14.85 -0.10 -33.83
C ARG A 534 -14.83 -0.24 -32.31
N PHE A 535 -16.02 -0.05 -31.66
CA PHE A 535 -16.22 -0.41 -30.27
C PHE A 535 -16.38 -1.91 -30.09
N HIS A 536 -16.83 -2.58 -31.15
CA HIS A 536 -16.93 -4.02 -31.30
C HIS A 536 -16.46 -4.42 -32.69
N ASP A 537 -15.68 -5.47 -32.80
CA ASP A 537 -15.31 -6.11 -34.07
C ASP A 537 -16.32 -7.23 -34.39
N PRO A 538 -16.81 -7.37 -35.62
CA PRO A 538 -17.71 -8.44 -36.01
C PRO A 538 -16.99 -9.81 -35.92
N GLN A 539 -17.71 -10.84 -35.45
CA GLN A 539 -17.18 -12.21 -35.42
C GLN A 539 -17.15 -12.85 -36.81
N VAL A 540 -18.13 -12.49 -37.67
CA VAL A 540 -18.18 -12.89 -39.09
C VAL A 540 -18.41 -11.64 -39.94
N GLY A 541 -17.82 -11.63 -41.13
CA GLY A 541 -17.91 -10.51 -42.04
C GLY A 541 -16.94 -9.38 -41.74
N GLN A 542 -17.15 -8.22 -42.35
CA GLN A 542 -16.22 -7.08 -42.24
C GLN A 542 -16.96 -5.76 -42.52
N VAL A 543 -16.44 -4.69 -41.94
CA VAL A 543 -16.83 -3.31 -42.21
C VAL A 543 -15.70 -2.66 -43.02
N LEU A 544 -16.05 -2.11 -44.19
CA LEU A 544 -15.09 -1.59 -45.15
C LEU A 544 -15.33 -0.10 -45.41
N PHE A 545 -14.24 0.67 -45.48
CA PHE A 545 -14.22 2.04 -46.00
C PHE A 545 -13.46 2.01 -47.34
N ASP A 546 -14.14 2.27 -48.43
CA ASP A 546 -13.59 2.17 -49.79
C ASP A 546 -12.84 0.86 -50.07
N GLY A 547 -13.39 -0.28 -49.58
CA GLY A 547 -12.81 -1.61 -49.71
C GLY A 547 -11.74 -1.95 -48.67
N VAL A 548 -11.33 -1.03 -47.80
CA VAL A 548 -10.38 -1.26 -46.73
C VAL A 548 -11.09 -1.67 -45.44
N ASP A 549 -10.76 -2.86 -44.91
CA ASP A 549 -11.32 -3.31 -43.63
C ASP A 549 -10.85 -2.42 -42.47
N ILE A 550 -11.80 -1.85 -41.72
CA ILE A 550 -11.52 -0.94 -40.60
C ILE A 550 -10.69 -1.62 -39.49
N ARG A 551 -10.65 -2.95 -39.44
CA ARG A 551 -9.77 -3.70 -38.50
C ARG A 551 -8.29 -3.50 -38.82
N ARG A 552 -7.91 -3.16 -40.05
CA ARG A 552 -6.56 -2.83 -40.48
C ARG A 552 -6.17 -1.38 -40.22
N ALA A 553 -7.13 -0.56 -39.81
CA ALA A 553 -6.92 0.87 -39.54
C ALA A 553 -6.42 1.12 -38.13
N THR A 554 -5.59 2.16 -37.94
CA THR A 554 -5.34 2.70 -36.60
C THR A 554 -6.64 3.26 -36.02
N LEU A 555 -6.93 2.96 -34.76
CA LEU A 555 -8.15 3.48 -34.12
C LEU A 555 -8.24 5.02 -34.15
N ARG A 556 -7.06 5.66 -34.10
CA ARG A 556 -6.96 7.11 -34.13
C ARG A 556 -7.40 7.68 -35.50
N SER A 557 -6.92 7.10 -36.60
CA SER A 557 -7.32 7.55 -37.95
C SER A 557 -8.79 7.29 -38.21
N LEU A 558 -9.29 6.11 -37.84
CA LEU A 558 -10.72 5.75 -38.00
C LEU A 558 -11.62 6.69 -37.17
N ARG A 559 -11.39 6.77 -35.85
CA ARG A 559 -12.26 7.58 -34.97
C ARG A 559 -12.14 9.08 -35.20
N ARG A 560 -11.06 9.55 -35.83
CA ARG A 560 -10.93 10.96 -36.25
C ARG A 560 -11.94 11.34 -37.32
N GLN A 561 -12.38 10.39 -38.15
CA GLN A 561 -13.30 10.60 -39.25
C GLN A 561 -14.76 10.51 -38.83
N ILE A 562 -15.06 10.19 -37.58
CA ILE A 562 -16.43 9.95 -37.11
C ILE A 562 -16.78 10.92 -35.98
N SER A 563 -17.86 11.63 -36.08
CA SER A 563 -18.51 12.37 -35.00
C SER A 563 -19.73 11.59 -34.50
N LEU A 564 -19.85 11.46 -33.19
CA LEU A 564 -20.94 10.77 -32.50
C LEU A 564 -21.73 11.77 -31.65
N VAL A 565 -23.04 11.82 -31.89
CA VAL A 565 -24.03 12.42 -30.98
C VAL A 565 -24.84 11.28 -30.39
N SER A 566 -24.59 10.98 -29.11
CA SER A 566 -25.21 9.86 -28.41
C SER A 566 -26.60 10.19 -27.88
N GLN A 567 -27.39 9.16 -27.63
CA GLN A 567 -28.72 9.23 -27.02
C GLN A 567 -28.69 9.95 -25.65
N ASP A 568 -27.73 9.57 -24.79
CA ASP A 568 -27.48 10.26 -23.54
C ASP A 568 -26.38 11.32 -23.74
N PRO A 569 -26.71 12.63 -23.68
CA PRO A 569 -25.75 13.70 -23.90
C PRO A 569 -24.79 13.82 -22.72
N VAL A 570 -23.56 13.38 -22.89
CA VAL A 570 -22.51 13.43 -21.86
C VAL A 570 -21.74 14.74 -21.93
N VAL A 571 -21.78 15.52 -20.87
CA VAL A 571 -20.93 16.69 -20.64
C VAL A 571 -20.00 16.45 -19.47
N PHE A 572 -18.81 17.00 -19.56
CA PHE A 572 -17.76 16.84 -18.56
C PHE A 572 -17.77 18.05 -17.61
N ALA A 573 -17.26 17.86 -16.40
CA ALA A 573 -17.02 18.94 -15.41
C ALA A 573 -15.85 19.84 -15.89
N LEU A 574 -16.07 20.55 -16.97
CA LEU A 574 -15.16 21.45 -17.67
C LEU A 574 -15.92 22.73 -18.02
N THR A 575 -15.24 23.75 -18.56
CA THR A 575 -15.94 24.93 -19.08
C THR A 575 -16.77 24.58 -20.30
N VAL A 576 -17.75 25.45 -20.64
CA VAL A 576 -18.55 25.31 -21.87
C VAL A 576 -17.63 25.23 -23.08
N ALA A 577 -16.66 26.14 -23.19
CA ALA A 577 -15.70 26.18 -24.30
C ALA A 577 -14.89 24.86 -24.38
N GLN A 578 -14.42 24.33 -23.26
CA GLN A 578 -13.69 23.08 -23.21
C GLN A 578 -14.57 21.87 -23.57
N ASN A 579 -15.86 21.90 -23.24
CA ASN A 579 -16.81 20.86 -23.64
C ASN A 579 -17.06 20.86 -25.16
N ILE A 580 -17.19 22.04 -25.78
CA ILE A 580 -17.33 22.16 -27.25
C ILE A 580 -16.04 21.70 -27.95
N ALA A 581 -14.89 22.14 -27.46
CA ALA A 581 -13.57 21.81 -28.01
C ALA A 581 -13.08 20.41 -27.70
N TYR A 582 -13.86 19.57 -26.96
CA TYR A 582 -13.41 18.29 -26.47
C TYR A 582 -12.92 17.34 -27.57
N GLY A 583 -11.65 16.94 -27.50
CA GLY A 583 -11.00 16.11 -28.51
C GLY A 583 -10.39 16.87 -29.68
N THR A 584 -10.56 18.20 -29.76
CA THR A 584 -9.98 19.07 -30.79
C THR A 584 -8.76 19.80 -30.19
N ARG A 585 -7.60 19.66 -30.84
CA ARG A 585 -6.39 20.40 -30.41
C ARG A 585 -6.43 21.82 -31.00
N ASN A 586 -5.96 22.80 -30.23
CA ASN A 586 -5.83 24.21 -30.62
C ASN A 586 -7.16 24.79 -31.16
N ALA A 587 -8.24 24.58 -30.42
CA ALA A 587 -9.54 25.16 -30.75
C ALA A 587 -9.49 26.68 -30.54
N ASP A 588 -9.69 27.43 -31.64
CA ASP A 588 -9.79 28.88 -31.65
C ASP A 588 -11.16 29.32 -31.07
N ARG A 589 -11.20 30.47 -30.43
CA ARG A 589 -12.42 31.04 -29.83
C ARG A 589 -13.51 31.27 -30.88
N ASP A 590 -13.12 31.77 -32.04
CA ASP A 590 -14.07 32.05 -33.14
C ASP A 590 -14.70 30.75 -33.67
N ARG A 591 -13.93 29.68 -33.81
CA ARG A 591 -14.43 28.35 -34.18
C ARG A 591 -15.37 27.75 -33.16
N ILE A 592 -15.07 27.95 -31.85
CA ILE A 592 -15.95 27.50 -30.77
C ILE A 592 -17.27 28.25 -30.80
N ALA A 593 -17.24 29.57 -30.99
CA ALA A 593 -18.44 30.41 -31.12
C ALA A 593 -19.25 30.06 -32.37
N ASP A 594 -18.60 29.82 -33.53
CA ASP A 594 -19.27 29.36 -34.73
C ASP A 594 -19.96 28.01 -34.52
N ALA A 595 -19.29 27.05 -33.93
CA ALA A 595 -19.86 25.75 -33.59
C ALA A 595 -21.08 25.88 -32.65
N ALA A 596 -21.00 26.76 -31.67
CA ALA A 596 -22.10 27.02 -30.73
C ALA A 596 -23.31 27.68 -31.46
N ARG A 597 -23.06 28.65 -32.33
CA ARG A 597 -24.13 29.30 -33.16
C ARG A 597 -24.83 28.30 -34.05
N ARG A 598 -24.07 27.50 -34.78
CA ARG A 598 -24.62 26.46 -35.68
C ARG A 598 -25.38 25.35 -34.96
N ALA A 599 -25.04 25.13 -33.66
CA ALA A 599 -25.78 24.21 -32.81
C ALA A 599 -26.95 24.86 -32.06
N TYR A 600 -27.25 26.13 -32.31
CA TYR A 600 -28.23 26.95 -31.58
C TYR A 600 -27.96 26.93 -30.04
N ALA A 601 -26.70 26.86 -29.65
CA ALA A 601 -26.28 26.80 -28.24
C ALA A 601 -25.84 28.17 -27.72
N GLU A 602 -25.44 29.11 -28.56
CA GLU A 602 -24.87 30.39 -28.15
C GLU A 602 -25.83 31.21 -27.28
N GLU A 603 -27.13 31.20 -27.57
CA GLU A 603 -28.16 31.93 -26.83
C GLU A 603 -28.07 31.60 -25.31
N PHE A 604 -28.26 30.33 -24.95
CA PHE A 604 -28.22 29.93 -23.52
C PHE A 604 -26.82 29.99 -22.92
N ILE A 605 -25.74 29.96 -23.73
CA ILE A 605 -24.38 30.13 -23.27
C ILE A 605 -24.14 31.56 -22.78
N LEU A 606 -24.62 32.56 -23.57
CA LEU A 606 -24.46 33.96 -23.23
C LEU A 606 -25.36 34.41 -22.08
N GLU A 607 -26.43 33.70 -21.76
CA GLU A 607 -27.28 33.92 -20.59
C GLU A 607 -26.58 33.52 -19.27
N LYS A 608 -25.51 32.71 -19.32
CA LYS A 608 -24.76 32.33 -18.15
C LYS A 608 -23.80 33.44 -17.69
N ALA A 609 -23.56 33.49 -16.38
CA ALA A 609 -22.74 34.55 -15.78
C ALA A 609 -21.34 34.67 -16.42
N ASP A 610 -20.68 33.52 -16.66
CA ASP A 610 -19.33 33.47 -17.23
C ASP A 610 -19.32 33.03 -18.71
N GLY A 611 -20.51 32.93 -19.37
CA GLY A 611 -20.67 32.57 -20.77
C GLY A 611 -19.92 31.29 -21.16
N TYR A 612 -18.99 31.40 -22.10
CA TYR A 612 -18.16 30.27 -22.55
C TYR A 612 -17.19 29.75 -21.50
N GLN A 613 -16.85 30.54 -20.48
CA GLN A 613 -15.98 30.13 -19.37
C GLN A 613 -16.75 29.54 -18.19
N GLU A 614 -18.07 29.54 -18.24
CA GLU A 614 -18.94 28.91 -17.24
C GLU A 614 -18.56 27.45 -17.02
N LEU A 615 -18.31 27.07 -15.76
CA LEU A 615 -17.99 25.70 -15.38
C LEU A 615 -19.27 24.87 -15.31
N ILE A 616 -19.34 23.84 -16.12
CA ILE A 616 -20.47 22.91 -16.09
C ILE A 616 -20.24 21.91 -14.96
N GLY A 617 -21.21 21.79 -14.05
CA GLY A 617 -21.18 20.82 -12.96
C GLY A 617 -21.13 19.36 -13.43
N GLU A 618 -20.85 18.43 -12.53
CA GLU A 618 -20.79 16.99 -12.82
C GLU A 618 -22.06 16.54 -13.56
N ARG A 619 -21.89 15.84 -14.67
CA ARG A 619 -22.97 15.35 -15.57
C ARG A 619 -23.90 16.44 -16.10
N GLY A 620 -23.52 17.71 -16.06
CA GLY A 620 -24.34 18.80 -16.58
C GLY A 620 -25.62 19.04 -15.80
N VAL A 621 -25.62 18.85 -14.49
CA VAL A 621 -26.81 19.06 -13.60
C VAL A 621 -27.37 20.48 -13.73
N THR A 622 -26.55 21.45 -14.13
CA THR A 622 -26.94 22.87 -14.33
C THR A 622 -27.55 23.15 -15.70
N LEU A 623 -27.63 22.17 -16.59
CA LEU A 623 -28.16 22.28 -17.96
C LEU A 623 -29.45 21.48 -18.15
N SER A 624 -30.40 22.02 -18.94
CA SER A 624 -31.57 21.22 -19.40
C SER A 624 -31.14 20.10 -20.34
N GLY A 625 -31.99 19.12 -20.58
CA GLY A 625 -31.76 18.04 -21.54
C GLY A 625 -31.40 18.58 -22.93
N GLY A 626 -32.21 19.53 -23.45
CA GLY A 626 -31.98 20.17 -24.73
C GLY A 626 -30.70 21.01 -24.79
N GLN A 627 -30.33 21.70 -23.72
CA GLN A 627 -29.07 22.44 -23.64
C GLN A 627 -27.85 21.48 -23.69
N ARG A 628 -27.88 20.36 -22.97
CA ARG A 628 -26.82 19.33 -23.03
C ARG A 628 -26.71 18.78 -24.45
N GLN A 629 -27.84 18.48 -25.10
CA GLN A 629 -27.87 17.94 -26.46
C GLN A 629 -27.24 18.92 -27.45
N ARG A 630 -27.65 20.20 -27.42
CA ARG A 630 -27.10 21.25 -28.30
C ARG A 630 -25.59 21.43 -28.09
N LEU A 631 -25.11 21.28 -26.85
CA LEU A 631 -23.68 21.31 -26.56
C LEU A 631 -22.93 20.12 -27.16
N CYS A 632 -23.53 18.92 -27.16
CA CYS A 632 -22.97 17.74 -27.83
C CYS A 632 -22.98 17.87 -29.35
N ILE A 633 -23.99 18.54 -29.93
CA ILE A 633 -24.03 18.87 -31.35
C ILE A 633 -22.95 19.90 -31.70
N ALA A 634 -22.75 20.93 -30.87
CA ALA A 634 -21.66 21.89 -31.05
C ALA A 634 -20.30 21.21 -31.06
N ARG A 635 -20.09 20.21 -30.17
CA ARG A 635 -18.89 19.35 -30.16
C ARG A 635 -18.70 18.57 -31.46
N ALA A 636 -19.79 18.03 -32.03
CA ALA A 636 -19.75 17.32 -33.32
C ALA A 636 -19.44 18.27 -34.48
N ILE A 637 -19.99 19.49 -34.50
CA ILE A 637 -19.66 20.54 -35.45
C ILE A 637 -18.20 20.95 -35.37
N MET A 638 -17.71 21.21 -34.15
CA MET A 638 -16.30 21.58 -33.89
C MET A 638 -15.31 20.54 -34.39
N ARG A 639 -15.66 19.25 -34.28
CA ARG A 639 -14.84 18.14 -34.75
C ARG A 639 -14.70 18.07 -36.28
N ASP A 640 -15.72 18.49 -37.01
CA ASP A 640 -15.78 18.55 -38.49
C ASP A 640 -15.39 17.23 -39.18
N ALA A 641 -16.00 16.12 -38.73
CA ALA A 641 -15.75 14.80 -39.28
C ALA A 641 -16.62 14.50 -40.53
N PRO A 642 -16.08 13.73 -41.52
CA PRO A 642 -16.84 13.38 -42.74
C PRO A 642 -17.97 12.39 -42.51
N ILE A 643 -17.96 11.67 -41.39
CA ILE A 643 -18.99 10.69 -41.02
C ILE A 643 -19.65 11.14 -39.72
N LEU A 644 -20.98 11.10 -39.69
CA LEU A 644 -21.79 11.45 -38.54
C LEU A 644 -22.66 10.26 -38.13
N ILE A 645 -22.71 10.04 -36.81
CA ILE A 645 -23.61 9.08 -36.19
C ILE A 645 -24.49 9.83 -35.19
N PHE A 646 -25.81 9.75 -35.42
CA PHE A 646 -26.81 10.27 -34.48
C PHE A 646 -27.61 9.12 -33.89
N ASP A 647 -27.53 8.98 -32.58
CA ASP A 647 -28.26 7.97 -31.80
C ASP A 647 -29.36 8.68 -31.02
N GLU A 648 -30.61 8.64 -31.48
CA GLU A 648 -31.84 9.12 -30.83
C GLU A 648 -31.74 10.53 -30.18
N ALA A 649 -31.28 11.52 -30.92
CA ALA A 649 -30.89 12.82 -30.38
C ALA A 649 -32.03 13.70 -29.79
N THR A 650 -33.31 13.25 -29.73
CA THR A 650 -34.45 14.10 -29.35
C THR A 650 -35.44 13.52 -28.34
N SER A 651 -35.21 12.34 -27.79
CA SER A 651 -36.20 11.59 -26.99
C SER A 651 -36.59 12.19 -25.64
N GLN A 652 -35.89 13.20 -25.13
CA GLN A 652 -36.13 13.80 -23.81
C GLN A 652 -36.10 15.33 -23.81
N VAL A 653 -36.57 15.96 -24.87
CA VAL A 653 -36.40 17.39 -25.09
C VAL A 653 -37.76 18.03 -25.35
N ASP A 654 -37.97 19.26 -24.88
CA ASP A 654 -39.13 20.08 -25.17
C ASP A 654 -39.25 20.44 -26.67
N SER A 655 -40.44 20.73 -27.16
CA SER A 655 -40.74 20.92 -28.59
C SER A 655 -39.93 22.08 -29.21
N GLU A 656 -39.65 23.17 -28.50
CA GLU A 656 -38.87 24.28 -29.00
C GLU A 656 -37.38 23.89 -29.19
N SER A 657 -36.82 23.27 -28.19
CA SER A 657 -35.44 22.73 -28.26
C SER A 657 -35.32 21.65 -29.33
N GLU A 658 -36.34 20.81 -29.52
CA GLU A 658 -36.37 19.80 -30.58
C GLU A 658 -36.26 20.42 -31.97
N HIS A 659 -37.03 21.49 -32.26
CA HIS A 659 -36.95 22.18 -33.53
C HIS A 659 -35.54 22.76 -33.80
N LYS A 660 -34.91 23.41 -32.80
CA LYS A 660 -33.53 23.92 -32.88
C LYS A 660 -32.53 22.79 -33.13
N ILE A 661 -32.69 21.64 -32.45
CA ILE A 661 -31.86 20.45 -32.63
C ILE A 661 -32.01 19.90 -34.07
N GLN A 662 -33.22 19.76 -34.58
CA GLN A 662 -33.47 19.25 -35.93
C GLN A 662 -32.85 20.16 -37.01
N GLN A 663 -32.96 21.48 -36.86
CA GLN A 663 -32.33 22.43 -37.77
C GLN A 663 -30.78 22.30 -37.73
N SER A 664 -30.20 22.14 -36.54
CA SER A 664 -28.77 21.94 -36.39
C SER A 664 -28.31 20.64 -37.06
N LEU A 665 -29.07 19.55 -36.87
CA LEU A 665 -28.80 18.24 -37.48
C LEU A 665 -28.88 18.27 -38.99
N ALA A 666 -29.91 18.88 -39.53
CA ALA A 666 -30.06 19.05 -40.98
C ALA A 666 -28.92 19.86 -41.61
N GLY A 667 -28.49 20.93 -40.93
CA GLY A 667 -27.33 21.71 -41.37
C GLY A 667 -26.00 20.95 -41.27
N LEU A 668 -25.86 20.10 -40.24
CA LEU A 668 -24.65 19.31 -40.03
C LEU A 668 -24.54 18.09 -40.96
N ALA A 669 -25.67 17.50 -41.36
CA ALA A 669 -25.72 16.34 -42.25
C ALA A 669 -25.37 16.67 -43.70
N ARG A 670 -25.46 17.95 -44.13
CA ARG A 670 -25.14 18.36 -45.54
C ARG A 670 -23.67 17.99 -45.86
N ASP A 671 -23.47 17.38 -46.99
CA ASP A 671 -22.18 16.98 -47.56
C ASP A 671 -21.40 15.94 -46.71
N ARG A 672 -22.08 15.24 -45.77
CA ARG A 672 -21.48 14.22 -44.92
C ARG A 672 -22.23 12.91 -45.00
N THR A 673 -21.50 11.80 -44.87
CA THR A 673 -22.12 10.49 -44.73
C THR A 673 -22.73 10.36 -43.35
N THR A 674 -24.05 10.21 -43.25
CA THR A 674 -24.75 10.31 -41.98
C THR A 674 -25.55 9.04 -41.66
N PHE A 675 -25.33 8.47 -40.49
CA PHE A 675 -26.12 7.37 -39.94
C PHE A 675 -26.99 7.91 -38.80
N ILE A 676 -28.31 7.73 -38.92
CA ILE A 676 -29.30 8.21 -37.96
C ILE A 676 -30.04 7.02 -37.39
N ILE A 677 -29.95 6.76 -36.07
CA ILE A 677 -30.88 5.87 -35.40
C ILE A 677 -32.10 6.69 -35.04
N ALA A 678 -33.21 6.43 -35.75
CA ALA A 678 -34.40 7.26 -35.65
C ALA A 678 -35.51 6.55 -34.88
N HIS A 679 -36.11 7.28 -33.94
CA HIS A 679 -37.30 6.92 -33.19
C HIS A 679 -38.48 7.90 -33.45
N ARG A 680 -38.28 8.93 -34.31
CA ARG A 680 -39.31 9.91 -34.68
C ARG A 680 -39.39 10.09 -36.19
N LEU A 681 -40.59 10.26 -36.70
CA LEU A 681 -40.84 10.45 -38.13
C LEU A 681 -40.17 11.71 -38.66
N SER A 682 -40.14 12.78 -37.85
CA SER A 682 -39.46 14.05 -38.20
C SER A 682 -37.98 13.85 -38.53
N THR A 683 -37.31 12.95 -37.84
CA THR A 683 -35.88 12.64 -38.04
C THR A 683 -35.66 11.79 -39.31
N ILE A 684 -36.60 10.89 -39.61
CA ILE A 684 -36.56 10.01 -40.80
C ILE A 684 -36.66 10.79 -42.11
N ARG A 685 -37.44 11.87 -42.12
CA ARG A 685 -37.67 12.69 -43.33
C ARG A 685 -36.41 13.35 -43.91
N PHE A 686 -35.33 13.47 -43.10
CA PHE A 686 -34.05 13.97 -43.62
C PHE A 686 -33.19 12.89 -44.27
N ALA A 687 -33.54 11.62 -44.11
CA ALA A 687 -32.77 10.52 -44.67
C ALA A 687 -33.10 10.33 -46.14
N SER A 688 -32.08 10.17 -46.98
CA SER A 688 -32.22 9.79 -48.37
C SER A 688 -32.63 8.33 -48.54
N ARG A 689 -32.31 7.49 -47.57
CA ARG A 689 -32.67 6.07 -47.52
C ARG A 689 -32.89 5.59 -46.10
N ILE A 690 -33.80 4.68 -45.91
CA ILE A 690 -34.17 4.07 -44.65
C ILE A 690 -33.78 2.59 -44.68
N ILE A 691 -33.18 2.09 -43.60
CA ILE A 691 -32.88 0.68 -43.36
C ILE A 691 -33.81 0.21 -42.26
N VAL A 692 -34.64 -0.78 -42.53
CA VAL A 692 -35.53 -1.41 -41.55
C VAL A 692 -34.86 -2.65 -41.00
N MET A 693 -34.63 -2.67 -39.66
CA MET A 693 -34.02 -3.79 -38.98
C MET A 693 -35.00 -4.49 -38.05
N ASP A 694 -34.92 -5.82 -38.03
CA ASP A 694 -35.60 -6.66 -37.05
C ASP A 694 -34.72 -7.88 -36.68
N ALA A 695 -34.71 -8.27 -35.39
CA ALA A 695 -33.99 -9.42 -34.90
C ALA A 695 -32.53 -9.54 -35.41
N GLY A 696 -31.84 -8.41 -35.50
CA GLY A 696 -30.44 -8.33 -35.94
C GLY A 696 -30.25 -8.35 -37.46
N ARG A 697 -31.32 -8.39 -38.28
CA ARG A 697 -31.28 -8.47 -39.76
C ARG A 697 -31.85 -7.23 -40.40
N ILE A 698 -31.42 -6.96 -41.62
CA ILE A 698 -32.08 -5.96 -42.48
C ILE A 698 -33.24 -6.66 -43.16
N LEU A 699 -34.46 -6.16 -42.93
CA LEU A 699 -35.68 -6.63 -43.59
C LEU A 699 -35.89 -6.00 -44.95
N ASP A 700 -35.74 -4.66 -45.01
CA ASP A 700 -35.95 -3.92 -46.22
C ASP A 700 -35.18 -2.58 -46.23
N THR A 701 -34.92 -2.01 -47.37
CA THR A 701 -34.29 -0.71 -47.57
C THR A 701 -34.96 0.08 -48.66
N GLY A 702 -35.27 1.37 -48.44
CA GLY A 702 -35.94 2.19 -49.45
C GLY A 702 -36.18 3.61 -48.94
N THR A 703 -36.92 4.41 -49.73
CA THR A 703 -37.45 5.71 -49.29
C THR A 703 -38.66 5.52 -48.37
N HIS A 704 -39.09 6.59 -47.72
CA HIS A 704 -40.29 6.56 -46.88
C HIS A 704 -41.50 6.07 -47.61
N GLU A 705 -41.72 6.58 -48.85
CA GLU A 705 -42.85 6.24 -49.69
C GLU A 705 -42.84 4.75 -50.12
N GLN A 706 -41.69 4.24 -50.50
CA GLN A 706 -41.52 2.83 -50.87
C GLN A 706 -41.75 1.87 -49.68
N LEU A 707 -41.26 2.20 -48.52
CA LEU A 707 -41.36 1.33 -47.36
C LEU A 707 -42.75 1.36 -46.73
N ILE A 708 -43.47 2.49 -46.80
CA ILE A 708 -44.83 2.57 -46.28
C ILE A 708 -45.78 1.69 -47.12
N GLU A 709 -45.47 1.46 -48.39
CA GLU A 709 -46.29 0.62 -49.27
C GLU A 709 -45.99 -0.88 -49.11
N ARG A 710 -44.72 -1.26 -48.93
CA ARG A 710 -44.30 -2.68 -49.05
C ARG A 710 -43.81 -3.33 -47.77
N CYS A 711 -43.47 -2.57 -46.74
CA CYS A 711 -42.90 -3.12 -45.48
C CYS A 711 -43.90 -3.02 -44.32
N PRO A 712 -44.59 -4.10 -43.95
CA PRO A 712 -45.58 -4.10 -42.86
C PRO A 712 -45.02 -3.65 -41.51
N LEU A 713 -43.77 -4.05 -41.21
CA LEU A 713 -43.12 -3.64 -39.98
C LEU A 713 -42.88 -2.13 -39.94
N TYR A 714 -42.49 -1.53 -41.07
CA TYR A 714 -42.27 -0.08 -41.16
C TYR A 714 -43.60 0.69 -41.01
N GLN A 715 -44.68 0.19 -41.62
CA GLN A 715 -46.04 0.74 -41.44
C GLN A 715 -46.44 0.76 -39.97
N ALA A 716 -46.28 -0.38 -39.28
CA ALA A 716 -46.59 -0.50 -37.87
C ALA A 716 -45.74 0.45 -36.98
N LEU A 717 -44.45 0.59 -37.30
CA LEU A 717 -43.58 1.55 -36.61
C LEU A 717 -44.02 2.99 -36.83
N CYS A 718 -44.41 3.36 -38.05
CA CYS A 718 -44.94 4.70 -38.35
C CYS A 718 -46.21 5.00 -37.56
N GLN A 719 -47.11 4.04 -37.45
CA GLN A 719 -48.36 4.21 -36.71
C GLN A 719 -48.19 4.25 -35.17
N THR A 720 -47.25 3.49 -34.62
CA THR A 720 -47.14 3.28 -33.15
C THR A 720 -46.06 4.06 -32.48
N GLN A 721 -44.93 4.26 -33.14
CA GLN A 721 -43.71 4.82 -32.50
C GLN A 721 -43.18 6.10 -33.13
N LEU A 722 -43.51 6.33 -34.41
CA LEU A 722 -42.92 7.44 -35.16
C LEU A 722 -43.91 8.61 -35.35
N ALA A 723 -45.18 8.44 -35.02
CA ALA A 723 -46.27 9.45 -35.17
C ALA A 723 -46.44 10.37 -33.95
N GLY A 724 -45.63 10.14 -32.86
CA GLY A 724 -45.69 10.91 -31.61
C GLY A 724 -44.74 12.12 -31.58
#